data_20419bb4c5562f47e9d1ac0e3d003525
#
_entry.id   20419bb4c5562f47e9d1ac0e3d003525
#
_cell.length_a   1.000
_cell.length_b   1.000
_cell.length_c   1.000
_cell.angle_alpha   90.00
_cell.angle_beta   90.00
_cell.angle_gamma   90.00
#
_symmetry.space_group_name_H-M   'P 1'
#
loop_
_entity.id
_entity.type
_entity.pdbx_description
1 polymer ?
#
loop_
_entity_poly.entity_id
_entity_poly.type
_entity_poly.pdbx_seq_one_letter_code
_entity_poly.pdbx_strand_id
1 'polypeptide(L)'
;NTLNVDAQTVAYNGAATGGQTLDLTGTGTVTAAYALLNEQAVLGAVTATSTPATGRSAFLLSIGNAVNTGSSVDNNSNTLTAKAQGALSANSNNLNIGGTLSNGTAAAGDIGKVAVVANVQSIAAGANVLADVDSAAIDMVKTTVGGALTASSLSTSANRIQAFADGANATNNLAVSATTVSGAAGATAAPNVGTTAVGAVSTANTAFAVANAQISGTGTVTAKIDEPATISSLVTVATSGSNVSLNGNVIDAFGVSNKATNGLSLTGTTIATDAGVLNVQSSDAQVASTIGRGADATNAASLADAGVVADFNANVSGSAIAVNSNVTRGSAIGNVGNNSLAVSATTLSGGGTAVKAAAVGSVDGIATATGDYSLANSQSLLDASSSKTNVAAAYGIDVGLIAGSATTNSRLSVSSNNQFAEALGNSGTNRIALSATGAGAAAGVDPTAALSNVQDGNEAEIVSVSKMTVFANAESSASSVALNGNSNTALGVINNAVNSIAVSAVTLDGSAAVGGIVASSNTTTADYALNSVQGASGPLASTARLDIYNLDKDAASTTGTVGSVITLTGNATTAEGTANRITNALSALATDNGATAGLNSSQASAAGVTVNATSSVGYGLASLLAVVPATDSSISVDGNSTTALARGNSASNALNYNATSYSGPTTLAAIGTTATVDAAISMRNGQTNSGAIGATSTGAAYTLALNSGAVAGTLNSSIKLTNNAVATNGFGNVASNSMNVTTAGDNAPSAVVLNAQSNDATGTVTTLATGTTFTLALNSDGIGATNSSAVMTNNTVSSNAYGNMATNNVTMASFGAGVPSSAVSSVQSNSAAISATAANVTFGMTVGSNTGSALRSNGNNTTVQAVANSSVSTIGGGN
;
A
#
# COMPACT_ATOMS: atom_id res chain seq x y z
N ASN A 1 28.16 -7.96 6.84
CA ASN A 1 29.48 -7.44 6.45
C ASN A 1 29.60 -5.96 6.85
N THR A 2 30.63 -5.61 7.60
CA THR A 2 30.83 -4.24 8.08
C THR A 2 32.28 -3.82 7.88
N LEU A 3 32.47 -2.67 7.24
CA LEU A 3 33.77 -2.00 7.15
C LEU A 3 33.65 -0.66 7.86
N ASN A 4 34.43 -0.48 8.92
CA ASN A 4 34.52 0.78 9.67
C ASN A 4 35.92 1.35 9.53
N VAL A 5 36.03 2.61 9.19
CA VAL A 5 37.27 3.35 9.10
C VAL A 5 37.14 4.62 9.94
N ASP A 6 37.98 4.72 10.99
CA ASP A 6 38.13 5.92 11.83
C ASP A 6 39.52 6.48 11.63
N ALA A 7 39.66 7.69 11.13
CA ALA A 7 40.93 8.35 10.86
C ALA A 7 40.81 9.87 10.97
N GLN A 8 41.96 10.55 11.15
CA GLN A 8 41.99 12.02 11.19
C GLN A 8 42.02 12.61 9.78
N THR A 9 42.74 11.99 8.85
CA THR A 9 42.82 12.40 7.45
C THR A 9 43.17 11.20 6.61
N VAL A 10 42.44 11.00 5.50
CA VAL A 10 42.72 9.95 4.54
C VAL A 10 42.84 10.55 3.14
N ALA A 11 43.98 10.37 2.52
CA ALA A 11 44.19 10.63 1.11
C ALA A 11 44.61 9.31 0.44
N TYR A 12 43.81 8.87 -0.54
CA TYR A 12 44.16 7.71 -1.35
C TYR A 12 45.07 8.15 -2.50
N ASN A 13 46.30 7.72 -2.46
CA ASN A 13 47.35 8.07 -3.45
C ASN A 13 47.62 6.92 -4.44
N GLY A 14 46.76 5.92 -4.51
CA GLY A 14 46.92 4.78 -5.44
C GLY A 14 46.57 5.15 -6.87
N ALA A 15 47.46 4.90 -7.81
CA ALA A 15 47.10 4.97 -9.24
C ALA A 15 46.22 3.77 -9.61
N ALA A 16 44.99 3.99 -9.95
CA ALA A 16 44.16 2.96 -10.52
C ALA A 16 44.39 2.95 -12.04
N THR A 17 45.02 1.91 -12.52
CA THR A 17 45.21 1.68 -13.97
C THR A 17 44.00 0.97 -14.53
N GLY A 18 43.15 1.71 -15.22
CA GLY A 18 41.94 1.20 -15.91
C GLY A 18 40.63 1.74 -15.40
N GLY A 19 39.65 1.91 -16.26
CA GLY A 19 38.32 2.42 -15.91
C GLY A 19 37.66 1.54 -14.86
N GLN A 20 37.29 2.14 -13.75
CA GLN A 20 36.70 1.42 -12.63
C GLN A 20 35.20 1.35 -12.84
N THR A 21 34.70 0.20 -13.19
CA THR A 21 33.29 -0.06 -13.43
C THR A 21 32.81 -1.04 -12.39
N LEU A 22 31.72 -0.68 -11.70
CA LEU A 22 30.96 -1.66 -10.95
C LEU A 22 30.09 -2.42 -11.94
N ASP A 23 30.44 -3.66 -12.19
CA ASP A 23 29.68 -4.53 -13.09
C ASP A 23 28.99 -5.62 -12.25
N LEU A 24 27.66 -5.68 -12.34
CA LEU A 24 26.82 -6.62 -11.60
C LEU A 24 26.21 -7.66 -12.55
N THR A 25 26.99 -8.20 -13.50
CA THR A 25 26.59 -9.32 -14.34
C THR A 25 26.84 -10.66 -13.66
N GLY A 26 25.98 -11.07 -12.73
CA GLY A 26 26.05 -12.41 -12.14
C GLY A 26 27.31 -12.68 -11.26
N THR A 27 28.41 -12.05 -11.54
CA THR A 27 29.63 -11.98 -10.71
C THR A 27 30.01 -10.51 -10.58
N GLY A 28 29.74 -9.92 -9.43
CA GLY A 28 30.06 -8.52 -9.20
C GLY A 28 31.56 -8.25 -9.11
N THR A 29 32.06 -7.25 -9.83
CA THR A 29 33.41 -6.72 -9.64
C THR A 29 33.34 -5.32 -9.09
N VAL A 30 34.11 -5.06 -8.03
CA VAL A 30 34.21 -3.76 -7.38
C VAL A 30 35.66 -3.33 -7.27
N THR A 31 35.94 -2.12 -7.71
CA THR A 31 37.25 -1.51 -7.50
C THR A 31 37.07 -0.14 -6.85
N ALA A 32 37.51 0.03 -5.62
CA ALA A 32 37.48 1.26 -4.88
C ALA A 32 38.55 1.25 -3.77
N ALA A 33 38.87 2.40 -3.19
CA ALA A 33 39.77 2.45 -2.04
C ALA A 33 39.17 1.71 -0.84
N TYR A 34 37.87 1.87 -0.61
CA TYR A 34 37.09 1.19 0.42
C TYR A 34 35.93 0.42 -0.22
N ALA A 35 36.16 -0.84 -0.54
CA ALA A 35 35.20 -1.68 -1.24
C ALA A 35 34.61 -2.73 -0.32
N LEU A 36 33.29 -2.88 -0.35
CA LEU A 36 32.58 -4.00 0.25
C LEU A 36 31.72 -4.66 -0.84
N LEU A 37 31.99 -5.92 -1.12
CA LEU A 37 31.21 -6.75 -2.03
C LEU A 37 30.59 -7.90 -1.27
N ASN A 38 29.31 -8.09 -1.41
CA ASN A 38 28.58 -9.27 -0.99
C ASN A 38 27.98 -9.99 -2.20
N GLU A 39 28.20 -11.29 -2.28
CA GLU A 39 27.64 -12.13 -3.31
C GLU A 39 27.00 -13.38 -2.67
N GLN A 40 25.73 -13.64 -2.94
CA GLN A 40 25.01 -14.78 -2.38
C GLN A 40 24.16 -15.43 -3.46
N ALA A 41 24.19 -16.77 -3.52
CA ALA A 41 23.36 -17.58 -4.41
C ALA A 41 22.60 -18.63 -3.62
N VAL A 42 21.31 -18.73 -3.85
CA VAL A 42 20.43 -19.76 -3.29
C VAL A 42 20.17 -20.78 -4.40
N LEU A 43 20.74 -21.98 -4.24
CA LEU A 43 20.67 -23.03 -5.25
C LEU A 43 19.66 -24.14 -4.90
N GLY A 44 19.15 -24.16 -3.68
CA GLY A 44 18.22 -25.18 -3.20
C GLY A 44 17.07 -24.62 -2.40
N ALA A 45 16.16 -25.48 -1.95
CA ALA A 45 15.02 -25.08 -1.16
C ALA A 45 15.42 -24.61 0.25
N VAL A 46 14.74 -23.56 0.74
CA VAL A 46 14.85 -23.05 2.09
C VAL A 46 13.48 -23.14 2.76
N THR A 47 13.36 -23.97 3.79
CA THR A 47 12.06 -24.23 4.43
C THR A 47 12.14 -23.99 5.94
N ALA A 48 11.16 -23.27 6.45
CA ALA A 48 10.91 -23.13 7.88
C ALA A 48 9.45 -23.53 8.15
N THR A 49 9.25 -24.60 8.92
CA THR A 49 7.93 -25.10 9.23
C THR A 49 7.72 -25.11 10.75
N SER A 50 6.57 -24.64 11.17
CA SER A 50 6.12 -24.74 12.58
C SER A 50 4.81 -25.49 12.60
N THR A 51 4.87 -26.78 12.99
CA THR A 51 3.70 -27.67 13.07
C THR A 51 3.52 -28.14 14.52
N PRO A 52 2.47 -27.72 15.21
CA PRO A 52 2.09 -28.31 16.48
C PRO A 52 1.76 -29.80 16.37
N ALA A 53 1.79 -30.51 17.48
CA ALA A 53 1.39 -31.92 17.46
C ALA A 53 -0.05 -32.09 16.99
N THR A 54 -0.31 -33.07 16.13
CA THR A 54 -1.61 -33.31 15.51
C THR A 54 -2.75 -33.29 16.54
N GLY A 55 -3.77 -32.49 16.31
CA GLY A 55 -4.94 -32.34 17.18
C GLY A 55 -4.69 -31.59 18.49
N ARG A 56 -3.59 -30.83 18.58
CA ARG A 56 -3.26 -29.99 19.73
C ARG A 56 -3.05 -28.55 19.36
N SER A 57 -3.43 -27.64 20.25
CA SER A 57 -3.14 -26.23 20.15
C SER A 57 -1.63 -25.97 20.34
N ALA A 58 -1.06 -25.00 19.63
CA ALA A 58 0.32 -24.57 19.83
C ALA A 58 0.53 -24.01 21.25
N PHE A 59 -0.45 -23.25 21.73
CA PHE A 59 -0.53 -22.75 23.10
C PHE A 59 -1.92 -23.03 23.68
N LEU A 60 -2.02 -23.98 24.58
CA LEU A 60 -3.28 -24.38 25.22
C LEU A 60 -3.25 -24.03 26.72
N LEU A 61 -4.18 -23.17 27.15
CA LEU A 61 -4.49 -22.96 28.54
C LEU A 61 -5.82 -23.62 28.88
N SER A 62 -5.77 -24.74 29.59
CA SER A 62 -6.96 -25.47 30.01
C SER A 62 -7.32 -25.19 31.48
N ILE A 63 -8.53 -24.73 31.70
CA ILE A 63 -9.06 -24.41 33.03
C ILE A 63 -9.90 -25.58 33.53
N GLY A 64 -9.47 -26.17 34.60
CA GLY A 64 -10.08 -27.39 35.18
C GLY A 64 -11.46 -27.21 35.83
N ASN A 65 -11.92 -28.25 36.51
CA ASN A 65 -13.31 -28.53 36.92
C ASN A 65 -13.93 -27.62 37.99
N ALA A 66 -13.20 -26.72 38.60
CA ALA A 66 -13.72 -25.92 39.70
C ALA A 66 -14.56 -24.72 39.19
N VAL A 67 -15.48 -24.26 40.00
CA VAL A 67 -16.14 -22.98 39.85
C VAL A 67 -15.08 -21.89 39.93
N ASN A 68 -14.94 -21.10 38.90
CA ASN A 68 -14.02 -19.96 38.88
C ASN A 68 -14.79 -18.72 39.32
N THR A 69 -14.46 -18.16 40.47
CA THR A 69 -15.07 -16.95 41.00
C THR A 69 -13.98 -15.91 41.28
N GLY A 70 -14.12 -14.71 40.75
CA GLY A 70 -13.18 -13.62 40.99
C GLY A 70 -11.75 -13.90 40.49
N SER A 71 -11.58 -14.78 39.54
CA SER A 71 -10.27 -15.21 39.03
C SER A 71 -9.84 -14.42 37.81
N SER A 72 -8.52 -14.22 37.66
CA SER A 72 -7.93 -13.74 36.39
C SER A 72 -7.13 -14.86 35.72
N VAL A 73 -7.38 -15.11 34.49
CA VAL A 73 -6.71 -16.14 33.69
C VAL A 73 -6.30 -15.57 32.35
N ASP A 74 -5.01 -15.62 32.05
CA ASP A 74 -4.41 -14.95 30.90
C ASP A 74 -3.64 -15.93 30.00
N ASN A 75 -3.97 -15.99 28.73
CA ASN A 75 -3.24 -16.70 27.67
C ASN A 75 -2.79 -15.67 26.62
N ASN A 76 -1.95 -14.74 27.04
CA ASN A 76 -1.64 -13.53 26.30
C ASN A 76 -0.21 -13.52 25.76
N SER A 77 0.02 -12.74 24.69
CA SER A 77 1.35 -12.40 24.15
C SER A 77 2.16 -13.62 23.69
N ASN A 78 1.50 -14.72 23.35
CA ASN A 78 2.15 -15.88 22.77
C ASN A 78 2.47 -15.61 21.29
N THR A 79 3.60 -16.13 20.84
CA THR A 79 4.02 -15.94 19.44
C THR A 79 4.43 -17.27 18.83
N LEU A 80 3.83 -17.60 17.70
CA LEU A 80 4.20 -18.71 16.84
C LEU A 80 4.69 -18.13 15.50
N THR A 81 5.93 -18.42 15.12
CA THR A 81 6.53 -17.86 13.91
C THR A 81 7.28 -18.91 13.12
N ALA A 82 7.03 -18.98 11.83
CA ALA A 82 7.90 -19.60 10.84
C ALA A 82 8.57 -18.52 10.00
N LYS A 83 9.90 -18.57 9.84
CA LYS A 83 10.66 -17.59 9.06
C LYS A 83 11.67 -18.28 8.17
N ALA A 84 11.47 -18.20 6.86
CA ALA A 84 12.37 -18.71 5.84
C ALA A 84 13.03 -17.54 5.10
N GLN A 85 14.34 -17.55 4.99
CA GLN A 85 15.09 -16.52 4.29
C GLN A 85 16.09 -17.18 3.34
N GLY A 86 15.96 -16.94 2.04
CA GLY A 86 16.85 -17.46 1.03
C GLY A 86 18.23 -16.81 1.16
N ALA A 87 18.36 -15.59 0.70
CA ALA A 87 19.59 -14.81 0.83
C ALA A 87 19.34 -13.60 1.73
N LEU A 88 20.16 -13.46 2.77
CA LEU A 88 20.11 -12.33 3.70
C LEU A 88 21.46 -11.65 3.79
N SER A 89 21.50 -10.35 3.54
CA SER A 89 22.71 -9.55 3.73
C SER A 89 22.45 -8.25 4.46
N ALA A 90 23.40 -7.86 5.28
CA ALA A 90 23.53 -6.54 5.85
C ALA A 90 24.95 -6.05 5.61
N ASN A 91 25.09 -5.10 4.71
CA ASN A 91 26.37 -4.56 4.27
C ASN A 91 26.48 -3.10 4.70
N SER A 92 27.51 -2.77 5.44
CA SER A 92 27.73 -1.41 5.94
C SER A 92 29.18 -1.01 5.78
N ASN A 93 29.42 0.10 5.09
CA ASN A 93 30.71 0.74 4.95
C ASN A 93 30.61 2.13 5.59
N ASN A 94 31.29 2.31 6.70
CA ASN A 94 31.25 3.54 7.49
C ASN A 94 32.63 4.18 7.53
N LEU A 95 32.73 5.36 6.95
CA LEU A 95 33.96 6.16 6.95
C LEU A 95 33.77 7.40 7.85
N ASN A 96 34.44 7.42 8.96
CA ASN A 96 34.41 8.54 9.90
C ASN A 96 35.82 9.18 9.94
N ILE A 97 35.93 10.31 9.27
CA ILE A 97 37.23 10.96 9.04
C ILE A 97 37.20 12.33 9.70
N GLY A 98 38.09 12.55 10.69
CA GLY A 98 38.15 13.81 11.43
C GLY A 98 38.61 15.02 10.60
N GLY A 99 39.20 14.80 9.46
CA GLY A 99 39.70 15.83 8.54
C GLY A 99 39.21 15.63 7.12
N THR A 100 40.13 15.47 6.17
CA THR A 100 39.83 15.38 4.73
C THR A 100 39.79 13.93 4.25
N LEU A 101 38.76 13.57 3.53
CA LEU A 101 38.68 12.35 2.73
C LEU A 101 38.74 12.73 1.25
N SER A 102 39.76 12.26 0.53
CA SER A 102 39.94 12.55 -0.89
C SER A 102 40.48 11.34 -1.63
N ASN A 103 40.24 11.29 -2.93
CA ASN A 103 40.81 10.27 -3.79
C ASN A 103 42.25 10.57 -4.27
N GLY A 104 42.88 11.58 -3.70
CA GLY A 104 44.22 12.03 -4.10
C GLY A 104 44.23 12.92 -5.35
N THR A 105 45.42 13.37 -5.74
CA THR A 105 45.56 14.03 -7.05
C THR A 105 45.68 12.98 -8.13
N ALA A 106 44.55 12.63 -8.73
CA ALA A 106 44.53 11.71 -9.84
C ALA A 106 45.30 12.28 -11.05
N ALA A 107 46.22 11.46 -11.61
CA ALA A 107 46.76 11.78 -12.92
C ALA A 107 45.62 11.78 -13.95
N ALA A 108 45.75 12.60 -14.98
CA ALA A 108 44.71 12.71 -16.02
C ALA A 108 44.34 11.32 -16.60
N GLY A 109 43.13 10.85 -16.31
CA GLY A 109 42.64 9.55 -16.74
C GLY A 109 42.19 8.59 -15.62
N ASP A 110 42.52 8.88 -14.35
CA ASP A 110 42.11 8.02 -13.23
C ASP A 110 40.75 8.42 -12.69
N ILE A 111 39.81 7.47 -12.73
CA ILE A 111 38.52 7.60 -12.08
C ILE A 111 38.67 7.14 -10.62
N GLY A 112 38.85 8.08 -9.71
CA GLY A 112 39.09 7.76 -8.31
C GLY A 112 37.80 7.38 -7.59
N LYS A 113 37.43 6.09 -7.54
CA LYS A 113 36.40 5.60 -6.65
C LYS A 113 36.93 5.54 -5.23
N VAL A 114 36.25 6.23 -4.34
CA VAL A 114 36.63 6.32 -2.94
C VAL A 114 36.03 5.20 -2.12
N ALA A 115 34.69 5.05 -2.16
CA ALA A 115 34.03 4.02 -1.39
C ALA A 115 32.84 3.41 -2.15
N VAL A 116 32.72 2.09 -2.06
CA VAL A 116 31.63 1.35 -2.71
C VAL A 116 31.08 0.27 -1.78
N VAL A 117 29.76 0.11 -1.78
CA VAL A 117 29.05 -1.06 -1.25
C VAL A 117 28.31 -1.69 -2.42
N ALA A 118 28.61 -2.95 -2.68
CA ALA A 118 27.96 -3.72 -3.73
C ALA A 118 27.33 -5.00 -3.16
N ASN A 119 26.13 -5.31 -3.58
CA ASN A 119 25.42 -6.52 -3.21
C ASN A 119 24.85 -7.21 -4.46
N VAL A 120 25.10 -8.50 -4.58
CA VAL A 120 24.53 -9.36 -5.60
C VAL A 120 23.88 -10.55 -4.91
N GLN A 121 22.57 -10.73 -5.12
CA GLN A 121 21.86 -11.88 -4.61
C GLN A 121 21.10 -12.55 -5.74
N SER A 122 21.23 -13.88 -5.84
CA SER A 122 20.51 -14.65 -6.81
C SER A 122 19.77 -15.83 -6.18
N ILE A 123 18.57 -16.09 -6.66
CA ILE A 123 17.80 -17.29 -6.37
C ILE A 123 17.70 -18.07 -7.66
N ALA A 124 18.24 -19.29 -7.66
CA ALA A 124 18.25 -20.12 -8.85
C ALA A 124 16.83 -20.54 -9.25
N ALA A 125 16.66 -20.85 -10.53
CA ALA A 125 15.43 -21.44 -11.02
C ALA A 125 15.11 -22.77 -10.29
N GLY A 126 13.87 -22.89 -9.81
CA GLY A 126 13.41 -24.05 -9.03
C GLY A 126 13.78 -24.02 -7.54
N ALA A 127 14.54 -23.05 -7.07
CA ALA A 127 14.77 -22.87 -5.63
C ALA A 127 13.51 -22.25 -4.98
N ASN A 128 13.02 -22.91 -3.94
CA ASN A 128 11.80 -22.50 -3.25
C ASN A 128 12.12 -21.99 -1.84
N VAL A 129 11.45 -20.92 -1.42
CA VAL A 129 11.53 -20.39 -0.06
C VAL A 129 10.14 -20.51 0.58
N LEU A 130 10.04 -21.34 1.63
CA LEU A 130 8.77 -21.64 2.27
C LEU A 130 8.83 -21.36 3.77
N ALA A 131 7.95 -20.47 4.24
CA ALA A 131 7.61 -20.33 5.63
C ALA A 131 6.18 -20.86 5.85
N ASP A 132 6.06 -21.91 6.66
CA ASP A 132 4.81 -22.63 6.85
C ASP A 132 4.48 -22.74 8.34
N VAL A 133 3.33 -22.21 8.70
CA VAL A 133 2.73 -22.42 10.02
C VAL A 133 1.49 -23.28 9.83
N ASP A 134 1.61 -24.54 10.15
CA ASP A 134 0.57 -25.53 9.94
C ASP A 134 -0.21 -25.79 11.22
N SER A 135 -1.54 -25.79 11.13
CA SER A 135 -2.45 -26.17 12.22
C SER A 135 -2.22 -25.38 13.53
N ALA A 136 -1.98 -24.07 13.44
CA ALA A 136 -1.65 -23.23 14.59
C ALA A 136 -2.91 -22.77 15.34
N ALA A 137 -3.09 -23.20 16.56
CA ALA A 137 -4.12 -22.68 17.45
C ALA A 137 -3.55 -22.14 18.75
N ILE A 138 -4.08 -21.02 19.21
CA ILE A 138 -3.81 -20.45 20.54
C ILE A 138 -5.14 -20.42 21.29
N ASP A 139 -5.33 -21.37 22.18
CA ASP A 139 -6.63 -21.65 22.79
C ASP A 139 -6.64 -21.47 24.29
N MET A 140 -7.70 -20.86 24.76
CA MET A 140 -8.12 -20.94 26.15
C MET A 140 -9.39 -21.78 26.27
N VAL A 141 -9.36 -22.84 27.03
CA VAL A 141 -10.46 -23.77 27.11
C VAL A 141 -10.94 -23.92 28.56
N LYS A 142 -12.19 -23.55 28.81
CA LYS A 142 -12.90 -23.84 30.07
C LYS A 142 -13.99 -24.86 29.80
N THR A 143 -13.64 -26.12 29.97
CA THR A 143 -14.58 -27.25 29.82
C THR A 143 -14.86 -27.91 31.12
N THR A 144 -16.10 -27.89 31.59
CA THR A 144 -16.58 -28.89 32.57
C THR A 144 -18.07 -28.93 32.71
N VAL A 145 -18.59 -30.12 32.83
CA VAL A 145 -20.00 -30.35 33.23
C VAL A 145 -20.17 -29.91 34.69
N GLY A 146 -21.02 -28.92 34.93
CA GLY A 146 -21.38 -28.48 36.29
C GLY A 146 -20.51 -27.34 36.89
N GLY A 147 -19.56 -26.77 36.15
CA GLY A 147 -18.85 -25.58 36.58
C GLY A 147 -19.58 -24.28 36.25
N ALA A 148 -19.09 -23.17 36.78
CA ALA A 148 -19.53 -21.84 36.42
C ALA A 148 -18.33 -20.89 36.33
N LEU A 149 -18.42 -19.85 35.52
CA LEU A 149 -17.48 -18.75 35.48
C LEU A 149 -18.18 -17.50 36.03
N THR A 150 -17.78 -17.04 37.21
CA THR A 150 -18.47 -15.95 37.89
C THR A 150 -17.50 -14.85 38.29
N ALA A 151 -17.84 -13.62 37.96
CA ALA A 151 -17.05 -12.41 38.30
C ALA A 151 -15.55 -12.54 37.96
N SER A 152 -15.23 -13.27 36.90
CA SER A 152 -13.86 -13.63 36.53
C SER A 152 -13.42 -12.90 35.25
N SER A 153 -12.11 -12.83 35.03
CA SER A 153 -11.52 -12.25 33.80
C SER A 153 -10.74 -13.33 33.04
N LEU A 154 -11.09 -13.54 31.79
CA LEU A 154 -10.35 -14.40 30.87
C LEU A 154 -9.79 -13.54 29.70
N SER A 155 -8.51 -13.68 29.41
CA SER A 155 -7.87 -12.94 28.33
C SER A 155 -7.07 -13.86 27.42
N THR A 156 -7.35 -13.79 26.11
CA THR A 156 -6.54 -14.41 25.06
C THR A 156 -6.18 -13.31 24.06
N SER A 157 -5.27 -12.42 24.46
CA SER A 157 -5.04 -11.14 23.81
C SER A 157 -3.58 -10.93 23.42
N ALA A 158 -3.33 -10.09 22.43
CA ALA A 158 -2.00 -9.73 21.94
C ALA A 158 -1.16 -10.95 21.47
N ASN A 159 -1.79 -12.05 21.09
CA ASN A 159 -1.12 -13.22 20.54
C ASN A 159 -0.79 -13.04 19.07
N ARG A 160 0.22 -13.78 18.58
CA ARG A 160 0.69 -13.67 17.20
C ARG A 160 0.91 -15.02 16.55
N ILE A 161 0.40 -15.19 15.34
CA ILE A 161 0.70 -16.31 14.43
C ILE A 161 1.30 -15.70 13.16
N GLN A 162 2.53 -16.08 12.80
CA GLN A 162 3.26 -15.37 11.76
C GLN A 162 4.04 -16.30 10.84
N ALA A 163 3.96 -16.05 9.52
CA ALA A 163 4.80 -16.70 8.51
C ALA A 163 5.50 -15.64 7.67
N PHE A 164 6.84 -15.72 7.56
CA PHE A 164 7.66 -14.80 6.78
C PHE A 164 8.55 -15.57 5.80
N ALA A 165 8.39 -15.33 4.51
CA ALA A 165 9.22 -15.90 3.47
C ALA A 165 9.88 -14.78 2.66
N ASP A 166 11.18 -14.62 2.83
CA ASP A 166 12.00 -13.68 2.06
C ASP A 166 12.89 -14.46 1.09
N GLY A 167 12.79 -14.19 -0.20
CA GLY A 167 13.70 -14.74 -1.19
C GLY A 167 15.09 -14.15 -1.06
N ALA A 168 15.28 -12.95 -1.56
CA ALA A 168 16.51 -12.17 -1.40
C ALA A 168 16.21 -10.89 -0.59
N ASN A 169 16.97 -10.68 0.48
CA ASN A 169 16.80 -9.54 1.36
C ASN A 169 18.16 -8.88 1.64
N ALA A 170 18.31 -7.63 1.26
CA ALA A 170 19.54 -6.88 1.41
C ALA A 170 19.33 -5.53 2.10
N THR A 171 20.25 -5.21 2.99
CA THR A 171 20.45 -3.84 3.50
C THR A 171 21.87 -3.41 3.17
N ASN A 172 22.02 -2.37 2.34
CA ASN A 172 23.28 -1.84 1.89
C ASN A 172 23.42 -0.39 2.32
N ASN A 173 24.44 -0.07 3.09
CA ASN A 173 24.64 1.26 3.62
C ASN A 173 26.08 1.73 3.40
N LEU A 174 26.24 2.93 2.85
CA LEU A 174 27.48 3.66 2.81
C LEU A 174 27.31 4.99 3.54
N ALA A 175 27.98 5.13 4.66
CA ALA A 175 27.94 6.35 5.46
C ALA A 175 29.33 6.99 5.53
N VAL A 176 29.42 8.24 5.12
CA VAL A 176 30.66 9.02 5.13
C VAL A 176 30.46 10.28 5.96
N SER A 177 31.34 10.48 6.93
CA SER A 177 31.42 11.70 7.72
C SER A 177 32.84 12.21 7.69
N ALA A 178 33.08 13.43 7.17
CA ALA A 178 34.39 14.05 7.13
C ALA A 178 34.25 15.57 7.13
N THR A 179 35.29 16.31 7.60
CA THR A 179 35.26 17.76 7.47
C THR A 179 35.23 18.19 6.01
N THR A 180 36.06 17.54 5.17
CA THR A 180 36.04 17.75 3.72
C THR A 180 35.95 16.41 3.01
N VAL A 181 35.01 16.30 2.11
CA VAL A 181 34.84 15.15 1.19
C VAL A 181 35.10 15.65 -0.23
N SER A 182 36.10 15.10 -0.89
CA SER A 182 36.41 15.42 -2.28
C SER A 182 36.69 14.16 -3.07
N GLY A 183 36.25 14.14 -4.31
CA GLY A 183 36.48 13.03 -5.22
C GLY A 183 35.64 13.25 -6.47
N ALA A 184 36.23 13.09 -7.61
CA ALA A 184 35.54 13.22 -8.88
C ALA A 184 35.71 11.95 -9.69
N ALA A 185 34.68 11.56 -10.42
CA ALA A 185 34.83 10.70 -11.55
C ALA A 185 35.77 11.40 -12.55
N GLY A 186 36.73 10.67 -13.11
CA GLY A 186 37.77 11.27 -13.95
C GLY A 186 37.22 12.13 -15.09
N ALA A 187 38.02 13.06 -15.56
CA ALA A 187 37.65 14.14 -16.47
C ALA A 187 37.03 13.73 -17.82
N THR A 188 36.91 12.43 -18.09
CA THR A 188 36.40 11.91 -19.37
C THR A 188 35.07 11.17 -19.28
N ALA A 189 34.52 10.92 -18.09
CA ALA A 189 33.23 10.25 -17.92
C ALA A 189 32.33 11.06 -16.98
N ALA A 190 31.16 11.40 -17.45
CA ALA A 190 30.14 12.02 -16.59
C ALA A 190 29.73 11.03 -15.47
N PRO A 191 29.50 11.50 -14.23
CA PRO A 191 28.98 10.67 -13.16
C PRO A 191 27.65 10.07 -13.58
N ASN A 192 27.57 8.75 -13.69
CA ASN A 192 26.36 8.08 -14.11
C ASN A 192 26.07 6.81 -13.30
N VAL A 193 24.81 6.51 -13.20
CA VAL A 193 24.31 5.20 -12.77
C VAL A 193 23.33 4.71 -13.80
N GLY A 194 23.41 3.44 -14.16
CA GLY A 194 22.56 2.85 -15.18
C GLY A 194 22.17 1.44 -14.84
N THR A 195 20.95 1.08 -15.16
CA THR A 195 20.40 -0.26 -14.99
C THR A 195 20.07 -0.83 -16.34
N THR A 196 20.10 -2.16 -16.47
CA THR A 196 19.57 -2.83 -17.65
C THR A 196 18.49 -3.82 -17.26
N ALA A 197 17.65 -4.19 -18.21
CA ALA A 197 16.75 -5.32 -18.05
C ALA A 197 17.58 -6.60 -17.82
N VAL A 198 16.95 -7.58 -17.20
CA VAL A 198 17.53 -8.85 -16.76
C VAL A 198 18.66 -9.39 -17.66
N GLY A 199 19.83 -9.60 -17.06
CA GLY A 199 20.96 -10.27 -17.69
C GLY A 199 22.02 -9.38 -18.33
N ALA A 200 21.89 -8.06 -18.24
CA ALA A 200 22.87 -7.11 -18.74
C ALA A 200 23.46 -6.23 -17.63
N VAL A 201 24.50 -5.51 -17.95
CA VAL A 201 25.40 -4.78 -17.06
C VAL A 201 24.72 -3.64 -16.35
N SER A 202 24.86 -3.57 -15.03
CA SER A 202 24.51 -2.44 -14.21
C SER A 202 25.78 -1.71 -13.79
N THR A 203 25.88 -0.44 -14.14
CA THR A 203 27.09 0.35 -13.88
C THR A 203 26.83 1.52 -12.97
N ALA A 204 27.68 1.73 -11.97
CA ALA A 204 27.76 2.96 -11.20
C ALA A 204 29.15 3.56 -11.38
N ASN A 205 29.21 4.72 -11.99
CA ASN A 205 30.47 5.46 -12.23
C ASN A 205 30.47 6.75 -11.43
N THR A 206 30.66 6.62 -10.12
CA THR A 206 30.69 7.72 -9.14
C THR A 206 31.79 7.47 -8.11
N ALA A 207 32.27 8.51 -7.44
CA ALA A 207 33.30 8.39 -6.42
C ALA A 207 32.80 7.59 -5.19
N PHE A 208 31.53 7.77 -4.84
CA PHE A 208 30.82 7.02 -3.79
C PHE A 208 29.63 6.29 -4.39
N ALA A 209 29.53 5.00 -4.16
CA ALA A 209 28.47 4.20 -4.76
C ALA A 209 27.85 3.15 -3.81
N VAL A 210 26.54 3.03 -3.86
CA VAL A 210 25.81 1.85 -3.35
C VAL A 210 25.11 1.20 -4.53
N ALA A 211 25.38 -0.09 -4.75
CA ALA A 211 24.79 -0.84 -5.84
C ALA A 211 24.21 -2.16 -5.36
N ASN A 212 23.01 -2.44 -5.75
CA ASN A 212 22.28 -3.67 -5.44
C ASN A 212 21.76 -4.33 -6.72
N ALA A 213 21.95 -5.63 -6.81
CA ALA A 213 21.33 -6.48 -7.81
C ALA A 213 20.70 -7.70 -7.13
N GLN A 214 19.42 -7.90 -7.33
CA GLN A 214 18.70 -9.07 -6.85
C GLN A 214 17.92 -9.70 -8.00
N ILE A 215 18.18 -10.99 -8.24
CA ILE A 215 17.60 -11.73 -9.35
C ILE A 215 16.99 -13.01 -8.80
N SER A 216 15.68 -13.15 -8.90
CA SER A 216 14.98 -14.39 -8.58
C SER A 216 14.52 -15.09 -9.84
N GLY A 217 14.99 -16.32 -10.03
CA GLY A 217 14.54 -17.19 -11.13
C GLY A 217 13.18 -17.84 -10.84
N THR A 218 12.73 -18.67 -11.75
CA THR A 218 11.48 -19.43 -11.61
C THR A 218 11.51 -20.32 -10.37
N GLY A 219 10.62 -20.05 -9.42
CA GLY A 219 10.50 -20.77 -8.15
C GLY A 219 9.37 -20.21 -7.34
N THR A 220 9.23 -20.63 -6.10
CA THR A 220 8.18 -20.11 -5.21
C THR A 220 8.76 -19.41 -3.99
N VAL A 221 8.16 -18.30 -3.59
CA VAL A 221 8.37 -17.67 -2.29
C VAL A 221 7.03 -17.65 -1.57
N THR A 222 6.84 -18.55 -0.60
CA THR A 222 5.54 -18.79 -0.01
C THR A 222 5.55 -18.57 1.49
N ALA A 223 4.69 -17.68 1.96
CA ALA A 223 4.33 -17.53 3.36
C ALA A 223 2.92 -18.08 3.57
N LYS A 224 2.78 -19.08 4.42
CA LYS A 224 1.55 -19.84 4.55
C LYS A 224 1.19 -20.06 6.02
N ILE A 225 -0.05 -19.82 6.35
CA ILE A 225 -0.65 -20.15 7.64
C ILE A 225 -1.88 -21.00 7.35
N ASP A 226 -1.74 -22.32 7.54
CA ASP A 226 -2.79 -23.30 7.21
C ASP A 226 -3.83 -23.46 8.31
N GLU A 227 -4.91 -24.11 7.95
CA GLU A 227 -6.02 -24.46 8.83
C GLU A 227 -5.67 -25.55 9.86
N PRO A 228 -6.23 -25.44 11.06
CA PRO A 228 -6.86 -24.28 11.67
C PRO A 228 -5.80 -23.31 12.21
N ALA A 229 -5.98 -22.00 11.92
CA ALA A 229 -5.13 -20.92 12.45
C ALA A 229 -5.97 -20.01 13.35
N THR A 230 -6.36 -20.50 14.51
CA THR A 230 -7.33 -19.83 15.37
C THR A 230 -6.71 -19.31 16.65
N ILE A 231 -7.21 -18.17 17.11
CA ILE A 231 -7.00 -17.66 18.46
C ILE A 231 -8.36 -17.67 19.13
N SER A 232 -8.56 -18.59 20.07
CA SER A 232 -9.90 -18.83 20.58
C SER A 232 -10.02 -18.86 22.10
N SER A 233 -11.26 -18.66 22.55
CA SER A 233 -11.66 -18.91 23.93
C SER A 233 -12.95 -19.74 23.92
N LEU A 234 -12.87 -20.98 24.32
CA LEU A 234 -14.02 -21.88 24.43
C LEU A 234 -14.48 -22.01 25.89
N VAL A 235 -15.69 -21.52 26.18
CA VAL A 235 -16.30 -21.60 27.53
C VAL A 235 -17.59 -22.42 27.45
N THR A 236 -17.56 -23.63 27.97
CA THR A 236 -18.71 -24.55 27.94
C THR A 236 -19.61 -24.47 29.16
N VAL A 237 -19.38 -23.53 30.05
CA VAL A 237 -20.10 -23.38 31.31
C VAL A 237 -20.82 -22.04 31.37
N ALA A 238 -21.85 -21.96 32.24
CA ALA A 238 -22.57 -20.70 32.45
C ALA A 238 -21.61 -19.58 32.90
N THR A 239 -21.73 -18.43 32.28
CA THR A 239 -20.86 -17.28 32.51
C THR A 239 -21.66 -16.12 33.08
N SER A 240 -21.27 -15.62 34.26
CA SER A 240 -21.97 -14.55 34.95
C SER A 240 -21.03 -13.47 35.49
N GLY A 241 -21.33 -12.22 35.24
CA GLY A 241 -20.57 -11.06 35.74
C GLY A 241 -19.09 -11.05 35.34
N SER A 242 -18.74 -11.76 34.28
CA SER A 242 -17.36 -12.01 33.91
C SER A 242 -16.93 -11.20 32.67
N ASN A 243 -15.62 -10.99 32.50
CA ASN A 243 -15.04 -10.38 31.32
C ASN A 243 -14.26 -11.44 30.51
N VAL A 244 -14.54 -11.52 29.21
CA VAL A 244 -13.78 -12.36 28.30
C VAL A 244 -13.26 -11.48 27.16
N SER A 245 -11.95 -11.47 26.93
CA SER A 245 -11.33 -10.59 25.95
C SER A 245 -10.37 -11.34 25.02
N LEU A 246 -10.55 -11.14 23.73
CA LEU A 246 -9.69 -11.62 22.65
C LEU A 246 -9.31 -10.41 21.79
N ASN A 247 -8.43 -9.58 22.30
CA ASN A 247 -8.16 -8.26 21.70
C ASN A 247 -6.72 -8.13 21.21
N GLY A 248 -6.54 -7.40 20.10
CA GLY A 248 -5.21 -7.06 19.60
C GLY A 248 -4.38 -8.26 19.14
N ASN A 249 -5.01 -9.35 18.77
CA ASN A 249 -4.32 -10.52 18.23
C ASN A 249 -3.95 -10.28 16.76
N VAL A 250 -2.87 -10.91 16.31
CA VAL A 250 -2.31 -10.71 14.97
C VAL A 250 -2.05 -12.05 14.28
N ILE A 251 -2.54 -12.18 13.05
CA ILE A 251 -2.25 -13.30 12.15
C ILE A 251 -1.65 -12.72 10.87
N ASP A 252 -0.35 -12.94 10.62
CA ASP A 252 0.38 -12.30 9.52
C ASP A 252 1.09 -13.33 8.63
N ALA A 253 0.92 -13.22 7.32
CA ALA A 253 1.71 -13.96 6.34
C ALA A 253 2.33 -13.00 5.32
N PHE A 254 3.67 -13.02 5.18
CA PHE A 254 4.40 -12.13 4.27
C PHE A 254 5.36 -12.92 3.39
N GLY A 255 5.15 -12.83 2.07
CA GLY A 255 6.05 -13.36 1.07
C GLY A 255 6.67 -12.22 0.24
N VAL A 256 7.99 -12.19 0.10
CA VAL A 256 8.69 -11.20 -0.72
C VAL A 256 9.78 -11.88 -1.54
N SER A 257 9.78 -11.71 -2.87
CA SER A 257 10.82 -12.30 -3.71
C SER A 257 12.15 -11.55 -3.55
N ASN A 258 12.18 -10.26 -3.85
CA ASN A 258 13.37 -9.41 -3.74
C ASN A 258 13.09 -8.19 -2.87
N LYS A 259 13.93 -7.94 -1.88
CA LYS A 259 13.83 -6.79 -1.00
C LYS A 259 15.20 -6.14 -0.82
N ALA A 260 15.28 -4.85 -1.10
CA ALA A 260 16.50 -4.08 -0.89
C ALA A 260 16.24 -2.78 -0.15
N THR A 261 17.16 -2.44 0.73
CA THR A 261 17.27 -1.11 1.32
C THR A 261 18.68 -0.60 1.05
N ASN A 262 18.79 0.44 0.22
CA ASN A 262 20.05 1.00 -0.23
C ASN A 262 20.17 2.44 0.27
N GLY A 263 21.16 2.70 1.13
CA GLY A 263 21.40 4.01 1.73
C GLY A 263 22.80 4.51 1.41
N LEU A 264 22.91 5.73 0.90
CA LEU A 264 24.17 6.46 0.79
C LEU A 264 24.02 7.80 1.50
N SER A 265 24.90 8.08 2.45
CA SER A 265 24.92 9.35 3.15
C SER A 265 26.32 9.97 3.16
N LEU A 266 26.41 11.24 2.79
CA LEU A 266 27.61 12.05 2.89
C LEU A 266 27.34 13.23 3.82
N THR A 267 28.16 13.40 4.82
CA THR A 267 28.05 14.50 5.79
C THR A 267 29.40 15.19 5.99
N GLY A 268 29.43 16.51 5.89
CA GLY A 268 30.66 17.25 6.03
C GLY A 268 30.49 18.76 6.10
N THR A 269 31.59 19.48 6.32
CA THR A 269 31.57 20.94 6.16
C THR A 269 31.66 21.32 4.69
N THR A 270 32.58 20.68 3.96
CA THR A 270 32.69 20.88 2.49
C THR A 270 32.58 19.54 1.81
N ILE A 271 31.63 19.43 0.87
CA ILE A 271 31.48 18.26 0.01
C ILE A 271 31.56 18.70 -1.43
N ALA A 272 32.58 18.18 -2.13
CA ALA A 272 32.85 18.41 -3.54
C ALA A 272 33.12 17.06 -4.22
N THR A 273 32.07 16.33 -4.53
CA THR A 273 32.16 14.96 -5.04
C THR A 273 30.92 14.57 -5.82
N ASP A 274 30.96 13.37 -6.39
CA ASP A 274 29.80 12.69 -6.95
C ASP A 274 29.43 11.45 -6.14
N ALA A 275 28.16 11.10 -6.19
CA ALA A 275 27.65 9.93 -5.49
C ALA A 275 26.48 9.29 -6.24
N GLY A 276 26.36 7.96 -6.14
CA GLY A 276 25.33 7.23 -6.84
C GLY A 276 24.72 6.06 -6.07
N VAL A 277 23.43 5.88 -6.21
CA VAL A 277 22.70 4.71 -5.74
C VAL A 277 22.08 3.99 -6.93
N LEU A 278 22.34 2.69 -7.02
CA LEU A 278 21.86 1.83 -8.09
C LEU A 278 21.11 0.65 -7.49
N ASN A 279 19.87 0.44 -7.92
CA ASN A 279 19.08 -0.73 -7.56
C ASN A 279 18.53 -1.41 -8.80
N VAL A 280 18.79 -2.71 -8.90
CA VAL A 280 18.24 -3.59 -9.92
C VAL A 280 17.57 -4.77 -9.24
N GLN A 281 16.30 -4.97 -9.51
CA GLN A 281 15.57 -6.14 -9.02
C GLN A 281 14.80 -6.77 -10.17
N SER A 282 14.94 -8.07 -10.31
CA SER A 282 14.19 -8.85 -11.29
C SER A 282 13.62 -10.09 -10.64
N SER A 283 12.36 -10.37 -10.86
CA SER A 283 11.70 -11.55 -10.32
C SER A 283 10.94 -12.31 -11.39
N ASP A 284 11.25 -13.62 -11.49
CA ASP A 284 10.49 -14.62 -12.21
C ASP A 284 9.78 -15.58 -11.23
N ALA A 285 9.84 -15.28 -9.95
CA ALA A 285 9.29 -16.11 -8.90
C ALA A 285 7.77 -15.93 -8.73
N GLN A 286 7.11 -17.01 -8.33
CA GLN A 286 5.73 -16.97 -7.86
C GLN A 286 5.73 -16.68 -6.37
N VAL A 287 5.23 -15.51 -5.98
CA VAL A 287 5.14 -15.10 -4.59
C VAL A 287 3.72 -15.34 -4.08
N ALA A 288 3.60 -16.07 -2.98
CA ALA A 288 2.30 -16.37 -2.38
C ALA A 288 2.26 -16.03 -0.89
N SER A 289 1.12 -15.48 -0.46
CA SER A 289 0.77 -15.29 0.94
C SER A 289 -0.63 -15.84 1.19
N THR A 290 -0.76 -16.82 2.09
CA THR A 290 -2.06 -17.48 2.34
C THR A 290 -2.34 -17.58 3.83
N ILE A 291 -3.56 -17.21 4.23
CA ILE A 291 -4.07 -17.38 5.59
C ILE A 291 -5.44 -18.04 5.51
N GLY A 292 -5.60 -19.18 6.19
CA GLY A 292 -6.80 -20.00 6.17
C GLY A 292 -6.90 -20.85 4.89
N ARG A 293 -8.10 -21.33 4.57
CA ARG A 293 -8.34 -22.14 3.38
C ARG A 293 -7.96 -21.41 2.11
N GLY A 294 -7.02 -21.92 1.36
CA GLY A 294 -6.51 -21.37 0.11
C GLY A 294 -7.56 -20.94 -0.92
N ALA A 295 -7.17 -20.78 -2.17
CA ALA A 295 -7.93 -20.12 -3.26
C ALA A 295 -9.36 -20.67 -3.52
N ASP A 296 -9.72 -21.84 -3.00
CA ASP A 296 -11.05 -22.44 -3.13
C ASP A 296 -12.14 -21.84 -2.20
N ALA A 297 -11.82 -20.82 -1.42
CA ALA A 297 -12.78 -20.17 -0.56
C ALA A 297 -13.85 -19.38 -1.34
N THR A 298 -14.62 -20.07 -2.17
CA THR A 298 -15.90 -19.54 -2.73
C THR A 298 -16.95 -19.37 -1.64
N ASN A 299 -16.78 -20.04 -0.49
CA ASN A 299 -17.65 -19.93 0.65
C ASN A 299 -17.12 -18.91 1.66
N ALA A 300 -18.00 -18.37 2.50
CA ALA A 300 -17.62 -17.58 3.67
C ALA A 300 -16.61 -18.36 4.52
N ALA A 301 -15.67 -17.67 5.15
CA ALA A 301 -14.73 -18.30 6.07
C ALA A 301 -15.53 -19.07 7.12
N SER A 302 -15.21 -20.34 7.30
CA SER A 302 -15.81 -21.11 8.40
C SER A 302 -15.03 -20.84 9.68
N LEU A 303 -15.64 -21.08 10.83
CA LEU A 303 -14.98 -20.98 12.14
C LEU A 303 -13.73 -21.86 12.27
N ALA A 304 -13.58 -22.84 11.39
CA ALA A 304 -12.48 -23.79 11.39
C ALA A 304 -11.24 -23.30 10.61
N ASP A 305 -11.35 -22.24 9.83
CA ASP A 305 -10.29 -21.87 8.88
C ASP A 305 -9.18 -21.00 9.52
N ALA A 306 -9.51 -19.76 9.86
CA ALA A 306 -8.61 -18.87 10.58
C ALA A 306 -9.43 -17.78 11.29
N GLY A 307 -8.93 -17.21 12.39
CA GLY A 307 -9.61 -16.10 12.99
C GLY A 307 -9.47 -16.00 14.51
N VAL A 308 -10.31 -15.12 15.07
CA VAL A 308 -10.35 -14.85 16.50
C VAL A 308 -11.79 -15.00 17.00
N VAL A 309 -12.06 -16.03 17.81
CA VAL A 309 -13.44 -16.40 18.16
C VAL A 309 -13.58 -16.72 19.65
N ALA A 310 -14.64 -16.22 20.25
CA ALA A 310 -15.07 -16.56 21.60
C ALA A 310 -16.36 -17.40 21.54
N ASP A 311 -16.27 -18.65 21.95
CA ASP A 311 -17.36 -19.62 21.92
C ASP A 311 -17.92 -19.91 23.33
N PHE A 312 -19.23 -19.83 23.47
CA PHE A 312 -19.96 -20.11 24.70
C PHE A 312 -21.06 -21.14 24.45
N ASN A 313 -20.95 -22.27 25.13
CA ASN A 313 -21.96 -23.34 25.05
C ASN A 313 -23.00 -23.28 26.15
N ALA A 314 -23.13 -22.15 26.82
CA ALA A 314 -24.07 -21.95 27.91
C ALA A 314 -24.47 -20.45 28.03
N ASN A 315 -25.45 -20.18 28.90
CA ASN A 315 -25.94 -18.83 29.14
C ASN A 315 -24.84 -17.85 29.58
N VAL A 316 -24.93 -16.63 29.06
CA VAL A 316 -24.07 -15.49 29.41
C VAL A 316 -24.92 -14.40 30.07
N SER A 317 -24.60 -14.04 31.31
CA SER A 317 -25.37 -13.06 32.08
C SER A 317 -24.48 -12.00 32.71
N GLY A 318 -24.85 -10.73 32.62
CA GLY A 318 -24.16 -9.61 33.24
C GLY A 318 -22.67 -9.49 32.86
N SER A 319 -22.27 -10.04 31.73
CA SER A 319 -20.87 -10.24 31.35
C SER A 319 -20.48 -9.33 30.21
N ALA A 320 -19.17 -9.07 30.06
CA ALA A 320 -18.62 -8.37 28.90
C ALA A 320 -17.72 -9.34 28.10
N ILE A 321 -18.02 -9.46 26.80
CA ILE A 321 -17.25 -10.30 25.88
C ILE A 321 -16.77 -9.41 24.74
N ALA A 322 -15.48 -9.44 24.46
CA ALA A 322 -14.87 -8.58 23.45
C ALA A 322 -13.91 -9.33 22.52
N VAL A 323 -14.12 -9.20 21.23
CA VAL A 323 -13.25 -9.66 20.16
C VAL A 323 -12.92 -8.43 19.30
N ASN A 324 -11.96 -7.63 19.77
CA ASN A 324 -11.76 -6.29 19.22
C ASN A 324 -10.31 -6.06 18.77
N SER A 325 -10.16 -5.18 17.76
CA SER A 325 -8.87 -4.68 17.30
C SER A 325 -7.90 -5.81 16.88
N ASN A 326 -8.41 -6.92 16.39
CA ASN A 326 -7.61 -8.00 15.87
C ASN A 326 -7.23 -7.71 14.41
N VAL A 327 -6.07 -8.20 13.98
CA VAL A 327 -5.54 -7.95 12.65
C VAL A 327 -5.19 -9.28 11.98
N THR A 328 -5.68 -9.47 10.75
CA THR A 328 -5.22 -10.55 9.88
C THR A 328 -4.70 -9.95 8.59
N ARG A 329 -3.42 -10.23 8.26
CA ARG A 329 -2.78 -9.59 7.13
C ARG A 329 -1.96 -10.57 6.31
N GLY A 330 -2.25 -10.61 5.00
CA GLY A 330 -1.45 -11.29 4.00
C GLY A 330 -0.80 -10.29 3.06
N SER A 331 0.45 -10.51 2.68
CA SER A 331 1.14 -9.69 1.68
C SER A 331 2.06 -10.54 0.82
N ALA A 332 1.92 -10.44 -0.50
CA ALA A 332 2.77 -11.08 -1.50
C ALA A 332 3.37 -10.02 -2.41
N ILE A 333 4.71 -9.91 -2.43
CA ILE A 333 5.39 -8.83 -3.14
C ILE A 333 6.51 -9.40 -4.02
N GLY A 334 6.53 -9.02 -5.30
CA GLY A 334 7.60 -9.37 -6.23
C GLY A 334 8.90 -8.66 -5.86
N ASN A 335 8.98 -7.35 -6.05
CA ASN A 335 10.17 -6.55 -5.81
C ASN A 335 9.88 -5.37 -4.87
N VAL A 336 10.74 -5.16 -3.86
CA VAL A 336 10.73 -4.00 -2.97
C VAL A 336 12.10 -3.32 -2.99
N GLY A 337 12.16 -2.06 -3.41
CA GLY A 337 13.37 -1.25 -3.40
C GLY A 337 13.18 0.04 -2.61
N ASN A 338 13.95 0.22 -1.53
CA ASN A 338 14.02 1.46 -0.78
C ASN A 338 15.41 2.08 -0.99
N ASN A 339 15.47 3.14 -1.80
CA ASN A 339 16.73 3.74 -2.21
C ASN A 339 16.83 5.18 -1.73
N SER A 340 17.93 5.52 -1.07
CA SER A 340 18.14 6.83 -0.48
C SER A 340 19.56 7.32 -0.72
N LEU A 341 19.69 8.53 -1.25
CA LEU A 341 20.92 9.28 -1.35
C LEU A 341 20.74 10.59 -0.59
N ALA A 342 21.52 10.81 0.46
CA ALA A 342 21.44 11.99 1.30
C ALA A 342 22.81 12.68 1.40
N VAL A 343 22.85 13.98 1.15
CA VAL A 343 24.06 14.78 1.26
C VAL A 343 23.78 16.02 2.10
N SER A 344 24.59 16.24 3.12
CA SER A 344 24.45 17.39 4.00
C SER A 344 25.80 18.05 4.26
N ALA A 345 25.89 19.32 3.90
CA ALA A 345 27.12 20.07 4.03
C ALA A 345 26.88 21.55 4.42
N THR A 346 27.93 22.26 4.82
CA THR A 346 27.88 23.71 4.85
C THR A 346 28.07 24.23 3.42
N THR A 347 29.04 23.69 2.67
CA THR A 347 29.25 23.99 1.27
C THR A 347 29.15 22.71 0.47
N LEU A 348 28.29 22.69 -0.53
CA LEU A 348 28.04 21.56 -1.40
C LEU A 348 28.31 21.95 -2.85
N SER A 349 29.08 21.14 -3.55
CA SER A 349 29.33 21.29 -4.98
C SER A 349 29.38 19.93 -5.65
N GLY A 350 29.24 19.91 -6.99
CA GLY A 350 29.49 18.71 -7.78
C GLY A 350 30.94 18.28 -7.82
N GLY A 351 31.20 17.03 -8.24
CA GLY A 351 32.52 16.41 -8.22
C GLY A 351 33.47 16.84 -9.35
N GLY A 352 33.09 17.69 -10.27
CA GLY A 352 33.99 18.05 -11.35
C GLY A 352 33.36 18.82 -12.52
N THR A 353 34.18 19.20 -13.46
CA THR A 353 33.91 20.13 -14.56
C THR A 353 32.96 19.58 -15.65
N ALA A 354 32.39 18.38 -15.52
CA ALA A 354 31.82 17.68 -16.67
C ALA A 354 30.29 17.67 -16.76
N VAL A 355 29.55 17.86 -15.66
CA VAL A 355 28.08 17.76 -15.71
C VAL A 355 27.45 19.13 -15.57
N LYS A 356 27.06 19.72 -16.70
CA LYS A 356 26.36 21.02 -16.74
C LYS A 356 24.87 20.89 -16.60
N ALA A 357 24.31 19.68 -16.70
CA ALA A 357 22.91 19.39 -16.52
C ALA A 357 22.74 17.91 -16.15
N ALA A 358 21.87 17.61 -15.20
CA ALA A 358 21.45 16.25 -14.95
C ALA A 358 20.61 15.75 -16.11
N ALA A 359 20.85 14.51 -16.56
CA ALA A 359 20.05 13.84 -17.58
C ALA A 359 19.53 12.53 -17.03
N VAL A 360 18.25 12.30 -17.18
CA VAL A 360 17.60 11.03 -16.82
C VAL A 360 16.83 10.50 -18.01
N GLY A 361 16.78 9.19 -18.16
CA GLY A 361 16.08 8.56 -19.26
C GLY A 361 15.64 7.16 -18.94
N SER A 362 14.81 6.64 -19.81
CA SER A 362 14.36 5.26 -19.80
C SER A 362 14.07 4.80 -21.22
N VAL A 363 14.82 3.83 -21.69
CA VAL A 363 14.59 3.16 -22.97
C VAL A 363 14.67 1.65 -22.74
N ASP A 364 13.69 0.90 -23.20
CA ASP A 364 13.63 -0.56 -23.14
C ASP A 364 13.93 -1.14 -21.74
N GLY A 365 13.32 -0.57 -20.70
CA GLY A 365 13.49 -1.04 -19.33
C GLY A 365 14.80 -0.61 -18.64
N ILE A 366 15.63 0.19 -19.29
CA ILE A 366 16.88 0.70 -18.76
C ILE A 366 16.63 2.05 -18.09
N ALA A 367 16.94 2.15 -16.80
CA ALA A 367 16.97 3.42 -16.08
C ALA A 367 18.38 4.01 -16.14
N THR A 368 18.51 5.23 -16.62
CA THR A 368 19.77 5.95 -16.65
C THR A 368 19.65 7.28 -15.92
N ALA A 369 20.60 7.57 -15.07
CA ALA A 369 20.70 8.84 -14.37
C ALA A 369 22.14 9.35 -14.44
N THR A 370 22.31 10.54 -14.98
CA THR A 370 23.61 11.22 -15.11
C THR A 370 23.52 12.54 -14.38
N GLY A 371 24.37 12.74 -13.40
CA GLY A 371 24.42 13.93 -12.54
C GLY A 371 25.39 13.72 -11.39
N ASP A 372 25.81 14.77 -10.72
CA ASP A 372 26.73 14.64 -9.57
C ASP A 372 26.13 13.71 -8.49
N TYR A 373 24.83 13.82 -8.26
CA TYR A 373 24.09 12.97 -7.32
C TYR A 373 23.01 12.21 -8.08
N SER A 374 23.25 10.92 -8.29
CA SER A 374 22.46 10.11 -9.19
C SER A 374 21.82 8.92 -8.50
N LEU A 375 20.53 8.64 -8.77
CA LEU A 375 19.83 7.46 -8.33
C LEU A 375 19.13 6.80 -9.51
N ALA A 376 19.41 5.53 -9.76
CA ALA A 376 18.68 4.72 -10.71
C ALA A 376 18.07 3.48 -10.05
N ASN A 377 16.79 3.30 -10.25
CA ASN A 377 16.03 2.14 -9.80
C ASN A 377 15.38 1.45 -10.99
N SER A 378 15.62 0.15 -11.14
CA SER A 378 14.95 -0.68 -12.12
C SER A 378 14.37 -1.91 -11.42
N GLN A 379 13.08 -2.11 -11.58
CA GLN A 379 12.38 -3.29 -11.07
C GLN A 379 11.59 -3.92 -12.20
N SER A 380 11.78 -5.20 -12.42
CA SER A 380 11.06 -5.95 -13.44
C SER A 380 10.47 -7.24 -12.89
N LEU A 381 9.29 -7.55 -13.37
CA LEU A 381 8.67 -8.86 -13.25
C LEU A 381 8.76 -9.56 -14.60
N LEU A 382 9.05 -10.84 -14.60
CA LEU A 382 9.12 -11.65 -15.80
C LEU A 382 7.83 -12.45 -16.00
N ASP A 383 7.70 -13.07 -17.16
CA ASP A 383 6.46 -13.71 -17.62
C ASP A 383 5.89 -14.79 -16.68
N ALA A 384 6.74 -15.53 -15.98
CA ALA A 384 6.30 -16.55 -15.03
C ALA A 384 6.03 -16.01 -13.62
N SER A 385 6.31 -14.73 -13.37
CA SER A 385 6.14 -14.14 -12.05
C SER A 385 4.67 -13.95 -11.67
N SER A 386 4.39 -14.11 -10.39
CA SER A 386 3.09 -13.73 -9.84
C SER A 386 3.21 -13.28 -8.40
N SER A 387 2.28 -12.41 -7.98
CA SER A 387 2.09 -12.07 -6.57
C SER A 387 0.64 -12.35 -6.20
N LYS A 388 0.43 -13.37 -5.35
CA LYS A 388 -0.92 -13.85 -4.98
C LYS A 388 -1.11 -13.83 -3.47
N THR A 389 -2.12 -13.12 -3.03
CA THR A 389 -2.51 -13.09 -1.62
C THR A 389 -3.93 -13.58 -1.46
N ASN A 390 -4.13 -14.50 -0.52
CA ASN A 390 -5.45 -14.97 -0.12
C ASN A 390 -5.57 -14.98 1.40
N VAL A 391 -6.49 -14.18 1.93
CA VAL A 391 -6.75 -14.06 3.36
C VAL A 391 -8.21 -14.36 3.62
N ALA A 392 -8.48 -15.36 4.44
CA ALA A 392 -9.81 -15.69 4.88
C ALA A 392 -9.84 -15.86 6.41
N ALA A 393 -10.57 -14.99 7.11
CA ALA A 393 -10.65 -15.04 8.56
C ALA A 393 -12.04 -14.68 9.11
N ALA A 394 -12.36 -15.24 10.27
CA ALA A 394 -13.57 -14.97 11.01
C ALA A 394 -13.26 -14.29 12.34
N TYR A 395 -14.09 -13.33 12.74
CA TYR A 395 -14.06 -12.67 14.04
C TYR A 395 -15.43 -12.77 14.67
N GLY A 396 -15.52 -13.40 15.82
CA GLY A 396 -16.85 -13.66 16.29
C GLY A 396 -17.01 -13.97 17.78
N ILE A 397 -18.25 -13.85 18.20
CA ILE A 397 -18.76 -14.34 19.47
C ILE A 397 -19.93 -15.28 19.17
N ASP A 398 -19.83 -16.51 19.60
CA ASP A 398 -20.90 -17.49 19.49
C ASP A 398 -21.44 -17.84 20.89
N VAL A 399 -22.70 -17.51 21.11
CA VAL A 399 -23.43 -17.89 22.34
C VAL A 399 -24.63 -18.69 21.90
N GLY A 400 -24.48 -20.01 21.78
CA GLY A 400 -25.64 -20.77 21.34
C GLY A 400 -25.39 -22.08 20.60
N LEU A 401 -24.20 -22.63 20.69
CA LEU A 401 -23.91 -23.99 20.19
C LEU A 401 -24.84 -25.05 20.83
N ILE A 402 -25.51 -24.71 21.94
CA ILE A 402 -26.57 -25.52 22.56
C ILE A 402 -27.88 -24.74 22.46
N ALA A 403 -28.90 -25.32 21.85
CA ALA A 403 -30.23 -24.72 21.73
C ALA A 403 -30.76 -24.24 23.10
N GLY A 404 -31.16 -22.98 23.17
CA GLY A 404 -31.69 -22.33 24.38
C GLY A 404 -30.67 -21.56 25.20
N SER A 405 -29.44 -21.42 24.78
CA SER A 405 -28.48 -20.50 25.42
C SER A 405 -28.82 -19.05 25.06
N ALA A 406 -28.83 -18.16 26.04
CA ALA A 406 -29.22 -16.76 25.88
C ALA A 406 -28.21 -15.80 26.51
N THR A 407 -28.19 -14.58 26.02
CA THR A 407 -27.42 -13.48 26.56
C THR A 407 -28.32 -12.49 27.28
N THR A 408 -28.07 -12.28 28.57
CA THR A 408 -28.89 -11.39 29.41
C THR A 408 -28.05 -10.36 30.14
N ASN A 409 -28.48 -9.10 30.11
CA ASN A 409 -27.79 -7.97 30.74
C ASN A 409 -26.28 -7.90 30.41
N SER A 410 -25.89 -8.28 29.20
CA SER A 410 -24.49 -8.47 28.85
C SER A 410 -24.07 -7.53 27.73
N ARG A 411 -22.76 -7.36 27.55
CA ARG A 411 -22.18 -6.58 26.45
C ARG A 411 -21.32 -7.48 25.58
N LEU A 412 -21.69 -7.60 24.32
CA LEU A 412 -20.93 -8.32 23.27
C LEU A 412 -20.35 -7.30 22.30
N SER A 413 -19.07 -7.39 22.00
CA SER A 413 -18.42 -6.48 21.06
C SER A 413 -17.47 -7.23 20.12
N VAL A 414 -17.72 -7.16 18.81
CA VAL A 414 -16.80 -7.60 17.77
C VAL A 414 -16.51 -6.39 16.89
N SER A 415 -15.51 -5.62 17.25
CA SER A 415 -15.36 -4.28 16.73
C SER A 415 -13.92 -3.95 16.37
N SER A 416 -13.75 -3.07 15.36
CA SER A 416 -12.45 -2.57 14.93
C SER A 416 -11.47 -3.67 14.51
N ASN A 417 -11.95 -4.82 14.08
CA ASN A 417 -11.11 -5.86 13.52
C ASN A 417 -10.75 -5.50 12.08
N ASN A 418 -9.51 -5.75 11.69
CA ASN A 418 -8.98 -5.37 10.40
C ASN A 418 -8.42 -6.58 9.66
N GLN A 419 -8.88 -6.78 8.44
CA GLN A 419 -8.34 -7.77 7.53
C GLN A 419 -7.81 -7.11 6.27
N PHE A 420 -6.61 -7.49 5.87
CA PHE A 420 -5.92 -6.90 4.74
C PHE A 420 -5.21 -7.96 3.90
N ALA A 421 -5.51 -8.00 2.62
CA ALA A 421 -4.79 -8.79 1.63
C ALA A 421 -4.12 -7.85 0.63
N GLU A 422 -2.82 -7.97 0.47
CA GLU A 422 -2.01 -7.13 -0.42
C GLU A 422 -1.23 -7.99 -1.40
N ALA A 423 -1.34 -7.67 -2.68
CA ALA A 423 -0.51 -8.26 -3.72
C ALA A 423 0.14 -7.14 -4.53
N LEU A 424 1.46 -7.05 -4.47
CA LEU A 424 2.24 -6.05 -5.19
C LEU A 424 3.21 -6.75 -6.15
N GLY A 425 3.33 -6.21 -7.35
CA GLY A 425 4.39 -6.59 -8.27
C GLY A 425 5.70 -5.90 -7.92
N ASN A 426 5.85 -4.66 -8.35
CA ASN A 426 7.02 -3.82 -8.07
C ASN A 426 6.65 -2.70 -7.09
N SER A 427 7.47 -2.49 -6.07
CA SER A 427 7.32 -1.39 -5.13
C SER A 427 8.66 -0.67 -4.93
N GLY A 428 8.72 0.61 -5.29
CA GLY A 428 9.93 1.43 -5.20
C GLY A 428 9.73 2.71 -4.41
N THR A 429 10.62 2.98 -3.47
CA THR A 429 10.76 4.29 -2.82
C THR A 429 12.15 4.83 -3.11
N ASN A 430 12.24 5.94 -3.83
CA ASN A 430 13.49 6.51 -4.30
C ASN A 430 13.62 7.96 -3.85
N ARG A 431 14.71 8.29 -3.16
CA ARG A 431 14.88 9.61 -2.60
C ARG A 431 16.30 10.14 -2.80
N ILE A 432 16.42 11.36 -3.33
CA ILE A 432 17.62 12.18 -3.26
C ILE A 432 17.33 13.37 -2.35
N ALA A 433 18.20 13.64 -1.40
CA ALA A 433 18.12 14.80 -0.52
C ALA A 433 19.46 15.50 -0.45
N LEU A 434 19.54 16.73 -0.94
CA LEU A 434 20.72 17.59 -0.92
C LEU A 434 20.46 18.79 -0.02
N SER A 435 21.33 19.03 0.95
CA SER A 435 21.21 20.17 1.87
C SER A 435 22.54 20.88 2.03
N ALA A 436 22.55 22.17 1.76
CA ALA A 436 23.66 23.06 2.02
C ALA A 436 23.22 24.23 2.91
N THR A 437 23.93 24.48 4.02
CA THR A 437 23.55 25.51 5.00
C THR A 437 24.32 26.83 4.84
N GLY A 438 25.39 26.85 4.06
CA GLY A 438 26.17 28.02 3.72
C GLY A 438 25.86 28.56 2.33
N ALA A 439 26.48 29.69 2.00
CA ALA A 439 26.42 30.23 0.66
C ALA A 439 27.02 29.21 -0.33
N GLY A 440 26.30 28.99 -1.40
CA GLY A 440 26.53 27.93 -2.37
C GLY A 440 27.93 27.81 -2.90
N ALA A 441 28.04 26.90 -3.84
CA ALA A 441 29.23 26.45 -4.56
C ALA A 441 30.46 27.37 -4.50
N ALA A 442 31.59 26.78 -4.14
CA ALA A 442 32.87 27.34 -4.55
C ALA A 442 32.80 27.61 -6.06
N ALA A 443 33.03 28.84 -6.45
CA ALA A 443 32.82 29.39 -7.79
C ALA A 443 32.82 28.34 -8.92
N GLY A 444 31.66 28.02 -9.46
CA GLY A 444 31.50 27.48 -10.75
C GLY A 444 30.95 26.07 -10.94
N VAL A 445 30.56 25.31 -9.91
CA VAL A 445 29.97 23.96 -10.10
C VAL A 445 28.88 23.71 -9.07
N ASP A 446 27.63 24.01 -9.44
CA ASP A 446 26.46 23.66 -8.63
C ASP A 446 26.19 22.16 -8.69
N PRO A 447 25.73 21.57 -7.57
CA PRO A 447 25.40 20.15 -7.56
C PRO A 447 24.17 19.86 -8.42
N THR A 448 24.30 18.94 -9.35
CA THR A 448 23.18 18.41 -10.15
C THR A 448 22.62 17.14 -9.52
N ALA A 449 21.31 16.92 -9.64
CA ALA A 449 20.69 15.70 -9.14
C ALA A 449 19.82 15.03 -10.22
N ALA A 450 19.99 13.71 -10.35
CA ALA A 450 19.29 12.89 -11.33
C ALA A 450 18.65 11.67 -10.68
N LEU A 451 17.32 11.52 -10.78
CA LEU A 451 16.60 10.34 -10.32
C LEU A 451 15.85 9.70 -11.49
N SER A 452 16.17 8.45 -11.80
CA SER A 452 15.44 7.65 -12.78
C SER A 452 14.85 6.41 -12.10
N ASN A 453 13.54 6.24 -12.23
CA ASN A 453 12.82 5.05 -11.77
C ASN A 453 12.13 4.39 -12.96
N VAL A 454 12.36 3.09 -13.12
CA VAL A 454 11.71 2.27 -14.12
C VAL A 454 11.13 1.04 -13.46
N GLN A 455 9.85 0.82 -13.66
CA GLN A 455 9.18 -0.40 -13.20
C GLN A 455 8.44 -1.04 -14.36
N ASP A 456 8.75 -2.31 -14.60
CA ASP A 456 8.10 -3.11 -15.63
C ASP A 456 7.36 -4.28 -14.96
N GLY A 457 6.05 -4.26 -15.08
CA GLY A 457 5.17 -5.31 -14.58
C GLY A 457 4.99 -6.48 -15.55
N ASN A 458 5.44 -6.31 -16.80
CA ASN A 458 5.32 -7.28 -17.87
C ASN A 458 3.99 -8.07 -17.80
N GLU A 459 3.97 -9.35 -18.10
CA GLU A 459 2.78 -10.23 -18.05
C GLU A 459 2.49 -10.83 -16.66
N ALA A 460 3.11 -10.34 -15.61
CA ALA A 460 2.95 -10.84 -14.24
C ALA A 460 1.50 -10.82 -13.74
N GLU A 461 1.07 -11.91 -13.12
CA GLU A 461 -0.27 -12.03 -12.55
C GLU A 461 -0.32 -11.53 -11.10
N ILE A 462 -1.17 -10.55 -10.82
CA ILE A 462 -1.37 -9.99 -9.48
C ILE A 462 -2.76 -10.31 -8.98
N VAL A 463 -2.86 -11.03 -7.86
CA VAL A 463 -4.16 -11.45 -7.29
C VAL A 463 -4.21 -11.14 -5.80
N SER A 464 -5.21 -10.39 -5.39
CA SER A 464 -5.48 -10.11 -3.98
C SER A 464 -6.91 -10.50 -3.63
N VAL A 465 -7.08 -11.40 -2.65
CA VAL A 465 -8.38 -11.87 -2.17
C VAL A 465 -8.46 -11.72 -0.66
N SER A 466 -9.49 -11.03 -0.18
CA SER A 466 -9.78 -10.86 1.23
C SER A 466 -11.23 -11.22 1.54
N LYS A 467 -11.45 -12.23 2.39
CA LYS A 467 -12.78 -12.66 2.83
C LYS A 467 -12.86 -12.62 4.34
N MET A 468 -13.68 -11.73 4.86
CA MET A 468 -13.86 -11.51 6.28
C MET A 468 -15.28 -11.84 6.68
N THR A 469 -15.42 -12.58 7.78
CA THR A 469 -16.69 -12.82 8.44
C THR A 469 -16.66 -12.22 9.84
N VAL A 470 -17.70 -11.48 10.21
CA VAL A 470 -17.86 -10.90 11.55
C VAL A 470 -19.23 -11.28 12.06
N PHE A 471 -19.30 -11.85 13.27
CA PHE A 471 -20.58 -12.31 13.79
C PHE A 471 -20.71 -12.19 15.30
N ALA A 472 -21.96 -12.09 15.74
CA ALA A 472 -22.34 -12.35 17.11
C ALA A 472 -23.62 -13.18 17.11
N ASN A 473 -23.49 -14.47 17.35
CA ASN A 473 -24.62 -15.37 17.49
C ASN A 473 -25.11 -15.33 18.93
N ALA A 474 -26.20 -14.62 19.20
CA ALA A 474 -26.76 -14.55 20.55
C ALA A 474 -28.22 -14.10 20.53
N GLU A 475 -29.10 -14.80 21.23
CA GLU A 475 -30.38 -14.23 21.65
C GLU A 475 -30.12 -13.20 22.77
N SER A 476 -30.63 -12.00 22.61
CA SER A 476 -30.25 -10.88 23.46
C SER A 476 -31.43 -10.33 24.24
N SER A 477 -31.32 -10.34 25.60
CA SER A 477 -32.27 -9.72 26.50
C SER A 477 -31.55 -8.68 27.36
N ALA A 478 -32.04 -7.45 27.36
CA ALA A 478 -31.45 -6.30 28.06
C ALA A 478 -29.94 -6.13 27.82
N SER A 479 -29.46 -6.52 26.64
CA SER A 479 -28.04 -6.62 26.32
C SER A 479 -27.62 -5.61 25.25
N SER A 480 -26.31 -5.40 25.11
CA SER A 480 -25.73 -4.60 24.03
C SER A 480 -24.87 -5.48 23.13
N VAL A 481 -25.13 -5.45 21.82
CA VAL A 481 -24.34 -6.16 20.82
C VAL A 481 -23.81 -5.13 19.81
N ALA A 482 -22.49 -5.09 19.65
CA ALA A 482 -21.82 -4.18 18.77
C ALA A 482 -20.92 -4.91 17.76
N LEU A 483 -21.22 -4.78 16.46
CA LEU A 483 -20.43 -5.27 15.33
C LEU A 483 -19.98 -4.03 14.51
N ASN A 484 -19.02 -3.28 15.05
CA ASN A 484 -18.79 -1.92 14.57
C ASN A 484 -17.35 -1.71 14.10
N GLY A 485 -17.20 -0.92 13.02
CA GLY A 485 -15.89 -0.43 12.57
C GLY A 485 -14.95 -1.53 12.08
N ASN A 486 -15.46 -2.67 11.66
CA ASN A 486 -14.65 -3.73 11.09
C ASN A 486 -14.27 -3.40 9.64
N SER A 487 -13.05 -3.68 9.25
CA SER A 487 -12.52 -3.31 7.94
C SER A 487 -11.95 -4.51 7.20
N ASN A 488 -12.36 -4.68 5.96
CA ASN A 488 -11.86 -5.70 5.05
C ASN A 488 -11.33 -5.08 3.76
N THR A 489 -10.05 -5.29 3.45
CA THR A 489 -9.43 -4.68 2.28
C THR A 489 -8.67 -5.72 1.46
N ALA A 490 -8.87 -5.67 0.14
CA ALA A 490 -8.02 -6.33 -0.84
C ALA A 490 -7.36 -5.27 -1.73
N LEU A 491 -6.05 -5.27 -1.80
CA LEU A 491 -5.24 -4.34 -2.58
C LEU A 491 -4.34 -5.09 -3.56
N GLY A 492 -4.51 -4.82 -4.85
CA GLY A 492 -3.63 -5.29 -5.90
C GLY A 492 -2.96 -4.13 -6.63
N VAL A 493 -1.63 -4.16 -6.79
CA VAL A 493 -0.89 -3.14 -7.57
C VAL A 493 0.22 -3.81 -8.35
N ILE A 494 0.30 -3.56 -9.68
CA ILE A 494 1.39 -4.12 -10.48
C ILE A 494 2.66 -3.29 -10.24
N ASN A 495 2.62 -1.98 -10.43
CA ASN A 495 3.77 -1.09 -10.21
C ASN A 495 3.40 0.04 -9.26
N ASN A 496 4.21 0.24 -8.24
CA ASN A 496 4.05 1.30 -7.25
C ASN A 496 5.38 2.02 -7.03
N ALA A 497 5.41 3.33 -7.26
CA ALA A 497 6.60 4.13 -7.05
C ALA A 497 6.33 5.40 -6.26
N VAL A 498 7.25 5.70 -5.35
CA VAL A 498 7.34 6.99 -4.66
C VAL A 498 8.73 7.56 -4.90
N ASN A 499 8.82 8.65 -5.65
CA ASN A 499 10.09 9.25 -6.06
C ASN A 499 10.18 10.67 -5.55
N SER A 500 11.33 11.05 -5.01
CA SER A 500 11.54 12.42 -4.55
C SER A 500 12.96 12.92 -4.76
N ILE A 501 13.08 14.15 -5.23
CA ILE A 501 14.29 14.98 -5.15
C ILE A 501 13.97 16.17 -4.28
N ALA A 502 14.75 16.39 -3.25
CA ALA A 502 14.65 17.55 -2.38
C ALA A 502 16.02 18.23 -2.28
N VAL A 503 16.10 19.47 -2.76
CA VAL A 503 17.30 20.29 -2.69
C VAL A 503 17.02 21.54 -1.90
N SER A 504 17.89 21.86 -0.95
CA SER A 504 17.78 23.06 -0.12
C SER A 504 19.16 23.67 0.06
N ALA A 505 19.31 24.93 -0.32
CA ALA A 505 20.56 25.69 -0.21
C ALA A 505 20.29 27.19 0.00
N VAL A 506 21.34 27.95 0.26
CA VAL A 506 21.26 29.41 0.26
C VAL A 506 21.28 29.91 -1.18
N THR A 507 22.16 29.39 -2.02
CA THR A 507 22.29 29.73 -3.44
C THR A 507 22.34 28.48 -4.29
N LEU A 508 21.63 28.48 -5.40
CA LEU A 508 21.64 27.47 -6.46
C LEU A 508 21.74 28.20 -7.80
N ASP A 509 22.93 28.29 -8.38
CA ASP A 509 23.13 29.12 -9.58
C ASP A 509 22.60 28.43 -10.85
N GLY A 510 22.67 27.12 -10.92
CA GLY A 510 22.25 26.35 -12.08
C GLY A 510 23.16 26.50 -13.31
N SER A 511 23.25 25.46 -14.09
CA SER A 511 24.07 25.45 -15.30
C SER A 511 23.32 25.01 -16.56
N ALA A 512 22.12 24.40 -16.38
CA ALA A 512 21.28 23.97 -17.47
C ALA A 512 20.54 25.18 -18.12
N ALA A 513 20.53 25.24 -19.41
CA ALA A 513 19.85 26.34 -20.13
C ALA A 513 18.34 26.28 -20.05
N VAL A 514 17.77 25.07 -19.90
CA VAL A 514 16.33 24.81 -19.82
C VAL A 514 16.08 23.47 -19.10
N GLY A 515 14.94 23.34 -18.43
CA GLY A 515 14.39 22.07 -18.00
C GLY A 515 13.64 21.41 -19.16
N GLY A 516 14.33 20.70 -20.06
CA GLY A 516 13.76 20.08 -21.25
C GLY A 516 13.25 18.66 -20.98
N ILE A 517 12.03 18.34 -21.44
CA ILE A 517 11.49 16.99 -21.40
C ILE A 517 11.13 16.55 -22.81
N VAL A 518 11.65 15.40 -23.24
CA VAL A 518 11.36 14.78 -24.53
C VAL A 518 10.54 13.52 -24.31
N ALA A 519 9.28 13.54 -24.72
CA ALA A 519 8.34 12.45 -24.46
C ALA A 519 8.67 11.15 -25.21
N SER A 520 9.14 11.23 -26.44
CA SER A 520 9.42 10.06 -27.28
C SER A 520 10.56 9.19 -26.76
N SER A 521 11.48 9.76 -25.99
CA SER A 521 12.61 9.06 -25.38
C SER A 521 12.51 8.99 -23.85
N ASN A 522 11.42 9.47 -23.27
CA ASN A 522 11.28 9.62 -21.82
C ASN A 522 12.52 10.24 -21.16
N THR A 523 13.13 11.24 -21.82
CA THR A 523 14.32 11.90 -21.30
C THR A 523 13.99 13.24 -20.69
N THR A 524 14.67 13.56 -19.60
CA THR A 524 14.59 14.85 -18.92
C THR A 524 15.99 15.39 -18.70
N THR A 525 16.20 16.62 -19.03
CA THR A 525 17.49 17.32 -18.83
C THR A 525 17.25 18.63 -18.09
N ALA A 526 17.79 18.77 -16.91
CA ALA A 526 17.69 19.94 -16.03
C ALA A 526 18.83 19.89 -15.00
N ASP A 527 19.02 20.92 -14.18
CA ASP A 527 19.92 20.81 -13.02
C ASP A 527 19.38 19.77 -12.02
N TYR A 528 18.05 19.72 -11.84
CA TYR A 528 17.36 18.69 -11.04
C TYR A 528 16.37 17.93 -11.93
N ALA A 529 16.68 16.70 -12.27
CA ALA A 529 15.92 15.90 -13.21
C ALA A 529 15.33 14.64 -12.55
N LEU A 530 14.00 14.51 -12.58
CA LEU A 530 13.29 13.33 -12.12
C LEU A 530 12.54 12.69 -13.30
N ASN A 531 12.76 11.40 -13.49
CA ASN A 531 12.04 10.60 -14.48
C ASN A 531 11.48 9.34 -13.84
N SER A 532 10.21 9.07 -14.04
CA SER A 532 9.56 7.87 -13.56
C SER A 532 8.72 7.23 -14.66
N VAL A 533 9.03 5.97 -14.97
CA VAL A 533 8.39 5.22 -16.06
C VAL A 533 7.84 3.91 -15.50
N GLN A 534 6.60 3.61 -15.82
CA GLN A 534 5.97 2.35 -15.45
C GLN A 534 5.26 1.71 -16.64
N GLY A 535 5.48 0.41 -16.84
CA GLY A 535 4.80 -0.43 -17.81
C GLY A 535 4.09 -1.59 -17.11
N ALA A 536 2.84 -1.89 -17.49
CA ALA A 536 2.10 -3.04 -16.98
C ALA A 536 1.26 -3.68 -18.08
N SER A 537 1.37 -5.00 -18.25
CA SER A 537 0.59 -5.76 -19.25
C SER A 537 -0.11 -6.99 -18.68
N GLY A 538 0.30 -7.50 -17.51
CA GLY A 538 -0.29 -8.67 -16.86
C GLY A 538 -1.67 -8.43 -16.24
N PRO A 539 -2.42 -9.50 -15.96
CA PRO A 539 -3.73 -9.37 -15.33
C PRO A 539 -3.63 -9.02 -13.84
N LEU A 540 -4.54 -8.16 -13.39
CA LEU A 540 -4.71 -7.84 -11.98
C LEU A 540 -6.13 -8.13 -11.53
N ALA A 541 -6.28 -8.91 -10.46
CA ALA A 541 -7.56 -9.18 -9.83
C ALA A 541 -7.51 -8.82 -8.32
N SER A 542 -8.49 -8.05 -7.86
CA SER A 542 -8.64 -7.71 -6.45
C SER A 542 -10.07 -7.97 -5.99
N THR A 543 -10.25 -8.82 -4.98
CA THR A 543 -11.59 -9.19 -4.49
C THR A 543 -11.66 -9.07 -2.98
N ALA A 544 -12.62 -8.28 -2.49
CA ALA A 544 -12.94 -8.17 -1.07
C ALA A 544 -14.39 -8.58 -0.80
N ARG A 545 -14.59 -9.43 0.22
CA ARG A 545 -15.91 -9.82 0.69
C ARG A 545 -16.00 -9.70 2.20
N LEU A 546 -17.04 -9.04 2.67
CA LEU A 546 -17.33 -8.87 4.09
C LEU A 546 -18.75 -9.37 4.40
N ASP A 547 -18.84 -10.36 5.26
CA ASP A 547 -20.12 -10.85 5.78
C ASP A 547 -20.22 -10.49 7.26
N ILE A 548 -21.25 -9.73 7.65
CA ILE A 548 -21.50 -9.33 9.03
C ILE A 548 -22.92 -9.71 9.43
N TYR A 549 -23.06 -10.46 10.48
CA TYR A 549 -24.40 -10.83 10.95
C TYR A 549 -24.48 -10.96 12.50
N ASN A 550 -25.63 -10.57 13.00
CA ASN A 550 -26.08 -10.90 14.35
C ASN A 550 -27.25 -11.88 14.24
N LEU A 551 -27.19 -12.95 14.96
CA LEU A 551 -27.99 -14.18 14.90
C LEU A 551 -27.58 -15.15 13.81
N ASP A 552 -27.37 -16.40 14.23
CA ASP A 552 -26.92 -17.48 13.36
C ASP A 552 -28.00 -17.94 12.36
N LYS A 553 -27.52 -18.40 11.23
CA LYS A 553 -28.31 -19.03 10.17
C LYS A 553 -29.04 -20.31 10.63
N ASP A 554 -28.52 -20.96 11.66
CA ASP A 554 -28.96 -22.28 12.10
C ASP A 554 -29.64 -22.29 13.47
N ALA A 555 -29.67 -21.19 14.20
CA ALA A 555 -30.34 -21.12 15.49
C ALA A 555 -31.84 -20.86 15.33
N ALA A 556 -32.65 -21.77 15.78
CA ALA A 556 -34.09 -21.55 15.95
C ALA A 556 -34.34 -20.62 17.14
N SER A 557 -34.12 -19.33 17.00
CA SER A 557 -34.46 -18.34 18.01
C SER A 557 -35.97 -18.22 18.13
N THR A 558 -36.54 -18.49 19.29
CA THR A 558 -37.98 -18.37 19.55
C THR A 558 -38.35 -17.14 20.34
N THR A 559 -37.40 -16.47 21.00
CA THR A 559 -37.66 -15.38 21.92
C THR A 559 -37.31 -14.01 21.42
N GLY A 560 -36.47 -13.92 20.42
CA GLY A 560 -36.08 -12.65 19.79
C GLY A 560 -35.26 -11.74 20.70
N THR A 561 -35.27 -10.44 20.36
CA THR A 561 -34.49 -9.41 21.01
C THR A 561 -35.40 -8.55 21.89
N VAL A 562 -35.13 -8.49 23.19
CA VAL A 562 -35.94 -7.76 24.17
C VAL A 562 -35.08 -6.76 24.96
N GLY A 563 -35.47 -5.48 24.96
CA GLY A 563 -34.79 -4.43 25.75
C GLY A 563 -33.33 -4.20 25.37
N SER A 564 -32.92 -4.57 24.17
CA SER A 564 -31.53 -4.64 23.78
C SER A 564 -31.13 -3.57 22.76
N VAL A 565 -29.84 -3.26 22.71
CA VAL A 565 -29.24 -2.37 21.72
C VAL A 565 -28.29 -3.17 20.82
N ILE A 566 -28.60 -3.19 19.52
CA ILE A 566 -27.80 -3.91 18.54
C ILE A 566 -27.32 -2.96 17.46
N THR A 567 -26.04 -2.90 17.24
CA THR A 567 -25.43 -2.01 16.26
C THR A 567 -24.50 -2.75 15.31
N LEU A 568 -24.70 -2.56 14.02
CA LEU A 568 -23.84 -3.03 12.95
C LEU A 568 -23.45 -1.78 12.14
N THR A 569 -22.42 -1.05 12.62
CA THR A 569 -22.19 0.31 12.15
C THR A 569 -20.76 0.55 11.72
N GLY A 570 -20.60 1.37 10.65
CA GLY A 570 -19.29 1.85 10.22
C GLY A 570 -18.35 0.75 9.70
N ASN A 571 -18.88 -0.37 9.25
CA ASN A 571 -18.06 -1.45 8.70
C ASN A 571 -17.74 -1.17 7.23
N ALA A 572 -16.54 -1.52 6.79
CA ALA A 572 -16.05 -1.19 5.47
C ALA A 572 -15.50 -2.40 4.72
N THR A 573 -15.84 -2.49 3.44
CA THR A 573 -15.24 -3.42 2.50
C THR A 573 -14.66 -2.65 1.33
N THR A 574 -13.39 -2.85 1.06
CA THR A 574 -12.71 -2.18 -0.05
C THR A 574 -11.92 -3.18 -0.88
N ALA A 575 -12.19 -3.20 -2.19
CA ALA A 575 -11.31 -3.83 -3.15
C ALA A 575 -10.70 -2.73 -4.03
N GLU A 576 -9.39 -2.72 -4.14
CA GLU A 576 -8.64 -1.77 -4.96
C GLU A 576 -7.68 -2.50 -5.88
N GLY A 577 -7.69 -2.13 -7.18
CA GLY A 577 -6.77 -2.61 -8.17
C GLY A 577 -6.18 -1.45 -8.97
N THR A 578 -4.86 -1.39 -9.09
CA THR A 578 -4.18 -0.35 -9.87
C THR A 578 -3.02 -0.96 -10.64
N ALA A 579 -3.00 -0.79 -11.98
CA ALA A 579 -1.89 -1.32 -12.76
C ALA A 579 -0.62 -0.50 -12.48
N ASN A 580 -0.65 0.80 -12.65
CA ASN A 580 0.50 1.69 -12.42
C ASN A 580 0.14 2.81 -11.44
N ARG A 581 0.93 2.95 -10.39
CA ARG A 581 0.81 4.02 -9.40
C ARG A 581 2.13 4.75 -9.22
N ILE A 582 2.14 6.05 -9.43
CA ILE A 582 3.31 6.92 -9.24
C ILE A 582 2.97 8.08 -8.30
N THR A 583 3.88 8.35 -7.39
CA THR A 583 3.94 9.62 -6.66
C THR A 583 5.31 10.22 -6.84
N ASN A 584 5.40 11.37 -7.50
CA ASN A 584 6.63 12.08 -7.75
C ASN A 584 6.62 13.44 -7.04
N ALA A 585 7.71 13.77 -6.39
CA ALA A 585 7.93 15.06 -5.77
C ALA A 585 9.31 15.62 -6.11
N LEU A 586 9.38 16.81 -6.66
CA LEU A 586 10.63 17.55 -6.86
C LEU A 586 10.53 18.88 -6.13
N SER A 587 11.51 19.18 -5.31
CA SER A 587 11.58 20.42 -4.55
C SER A 587 12.97 21.04 -4.68
N ALA A 588 13.03 22.29 -5.14
CA ALA A 588 14.24 23.09 -5.24
C ALA A 588 14.03 24.43 -4.50
N LEU A 589 14.62 24.54 -3.33
CA LEU A 589 14.42 25.66 -2.41
C LEU A 589 15.72 26.38 -2.15
N ALA A 590 15.79 27.67 -2.46
CA ALA A 590 16.95 28.50 -2.15
C ALA A 590 16.58 29.95 -1.92
N THR A 591 17.48 30.75 -1.30
CA THR A 591 17.33 32.20 -1.22
C THR A 591 17.57 32.80 -2.60
N ASP A 592 18.65 32.44 -3.26
CA ASP A 592 18.89 32.73 -4.67
C ASP A 592 18.90 31.44 -5.47
N ASN A 593 18.00 31.30 -6.44
CA ASN A 593 17.81 30.06 -7.17
C ASN A 593 17.80 30.33 -8.68
N GLY A 594 18.85 29.90 -9.35
CA GLY A 594 18.97 29.95 -10.81
C GLY A 594 18.82 28.58 -11.47
N ALA A 595 18.63 27.52 -10.66
CA ALA A 595 18.60 26.16 -11.16
C ALA A 595 17.32 25.84 -11.93
N THR A 596 17.45 24.98 -12.92
CA THR A 596 16.33 24.42 -13.68
C THR A 596 15.82 23.13 -13.05
N ALA A 597 14.52 22.83 -13.22
CA ALA A 597 13.91 21.62 -12.68
C ALA A 597 13.02 20.93 -13.73
N GLY A 598 13.14 19.62 -13.84
CA GLY A 598 12.35 18.82 -14.77
C GLY A 598 11.78 17.55 -14.12
N LEU A 599 10.47 17.35 -14.22
CA LEU A 599 9.78 16.17 -13.73
C LEU A 599 9.01 15.50 -14.87
N ASN A 600 9.36 14.28 -15.21
CA ASN A 600 8.66 13.45 -16.18
C ASN A 600 8.04 12.23 -15.50
N SER A 601 6.76 12.01 -15.72
CA SER A 601 5.99 10.85 -15.30
C SER A 601 5.40 10.18 -16.54
N SER A 602 5.70 8.91 -16.76
CA SER A 602 5.20 8.18 -17.93
C SER A 602 4.65 6.81 -17.47
N GLN A 603 3.40 6.54 -17.80
CA GLN A 603 2.74 5.30 -17.45
C GLN A 603 2.04 4.69 -18.66
N ALA A 604 2.28 3.42 -18.92
CA ALA A 604 1.60 2.64 -19.93
C ALA A 604 0.96 1.40 -19.31
N SER A 605 -0.33 1.23 -19.46
CA SER A 605 -1.05 0.05 -19.00
C SER A 605 -1.74 -0.64 -20.15
N ALA A 606 -1.36 -1.90 -20.41
CA ALA A 606 -2.14 -2.85 -21.19
C ALA A 606 -2.79 -3.91 -20.30
N ALA A 607 -2.62 -3.79 -18.99
CA ALA A 607 -3.09 -4.74 -17.99
C ALA A 607 -4.61 -4.76 -17.89
N GLY A 608 -5.21 -5.93 -17.84
CA GLY A 608 -6.59 -6.10 -17.44
C GLY A 608 -6.73 -5.96 -15.92
N VAL A 609 -7.45 -4.93 -15.45
CA VAL A 609 -7.69 -4.71 -14.02
C VAL A 609 -9.13 -5.06 -13.69
N THR A 610 -9.33 -6.08 -12.85
CA THR A 610 -10.66 -6.52 -12.40
C THR A 610 -10.74 -6.40 -10.88
N VAL A 611 -11.72 -5.62 -10.42
CA VAL A 611 -11.93 -5.38 -8.99
C VAL A 611 -13.34 -5.73 -8.62
N ASN A 612 -13.52 -6.49 -7.54
CA ASN A 612 -14.83 -6.85 -7.03
C ASN A 612 -14.93 -6.65 -5.51
N ALA A 613 -15.91 -5.87 -5.07
CA ALA A 613 -16.20 -5.69 -3.65
C ALA A 613 -17.64 -6.09 -3.36
N THR A 614 -17.85 -6.93 -2.35
CA THR A 614 -19.18 -7.36 -1.94
C THR A 614 -19.28 -7.36 -0.42
N SER A 615 -20.42 -6.95 0.10
CA SER A 615 -20.73 -7.09 1.52
C SER A 615 -22.14 -7.59 1.77
N SER A 616 -22.29 -8.36 2.84
CA SER A 616 -23.59 -8.75 3.38
C SER A 616 -23.62 -8.35 4.85
N VAL A 617 -24.34 -7.29 5.18
CA VAL A 617 -24.43 -6.77 6.55
C VAL A 617 -25.87 -6.83 7.01
N GLY A 618 -26.13 -7.58 8.08
CA GLY A 618 -27.52 -7.73 8.47
C GLY A 618 -27.77 -8.28 9.86
N TYR A 619 -28.98 -8.06 10.28
CA TYR A 619 -29.60 -8.60 11.49
C TYR A 619 -30.72 -9.55 11.11
N GLY A 620 -30.78 -10.68 11.77
CA GLY A 620 -31.85 -11.65 11.54
C GLY A 620 -31.74 -12.38 10.19
N LEU A 621 -30.54 -12.60 9.70
CA LEU A 621 -30.28 -13.09 8.35
C LEU A 621 -30.75 -14.52 8.07
N ALA A 622 -31.31 -14.56 6.93
CA ALA A 622 -31.15 -15.45 5.76
C ALA A 622 -31.63 -16.89 5.88
N SER A 623 -31.60 -17.56 6.92
CA SER A 623 -32.26 -18.87 6.93
C SER A 623 -33.77 -18.80 7.12
N LEU A 624 -34.32 -17.58 7.20
CA LEU A 624 -35.75 -17.27 6.97
C LEU A 624 -36.76 -18.08 7.81
N LEU A 625 -36.30 -18.91 8.70
CA LEU A 625 -37.15 -19.74 9.50
C LEU A 625 -37.25 -19.32 10.97
N ALA A 626 -36.40 -18.39 11.39
CA ALA A 626 -36.42 -17.93 12.75
C ALA A 626 -37.37 -16.73 12.91
N VAL A 627 -38.35 -16.92 13.73
CA VAL A 627 -39.24 -15.90 14.25
C VAL A 627 -38.46 -15.07 15.26
N VAL A 628 -38.02 -13.90 14.87
CA VAL A 628 -37.24 -13.01 15.74
C VAL A 628 -38.01 -11.71 15.96
N PRO A 629 -38.87 -11.58 16.99
CA PRO A 629 -39.48 -10.33 17.32
C PRO A 629 -38.47 -9.38 17.97
N ALA A 630 -38.70 -8.08 17.88
CA ALA A 630 -37.98 -7.08 18.64
C ALA A 630 -38.97 -6.35 19.55
N THR A 631 -38.69 -6.31 20.85
CA THR A 631 -39.52 -5.63 21.83
C THR A 631 -38.65 -4.69 22.65
N ASP A 632 -39.09 -3.42 22.81
CA ASP A 632 -38.38 -2.39 23.57
C ASP A 632 -36.90 -2.25 23.17
N SER A 633 -36.56 -2.47 21.91
CA SER A 633 -35.18 -2.64 21.45
C SER A 633 -34.78 -1.58 20.42
N SER A 634 -33.46 -1.35 20.28
CA SER A 634 -32.89 -0.51 19.26
C SER A 634 -31.96 -1.33 18.36
N ILE A 635 -32.25 -1.42 17.08
CA ILE A 635 -31.44 -2.18 16.10
C ILE A 635 -31.04 -1.24 14.96
N SER A 636 -29.74 -1.17 14.66
CA SER A 636 -29.20 -0.26 13.66
C SER A 636 -28.21 -0.96 12.74
N VAL A 637 -28.41 -0.81 11.43
CA VAL A 637 -27.42 -1.05 10.38
C VAL A 637 -27.11 0.29 9.72
N ASP A 638 -26.00 0.93 10.10
CA ASP A 638 -25.75 2.32 9.79
C ASP A 638 -24.32 2.59 9.34
N GLY A 639 -24.16 3.42 8.30
CA GLY A 639 -22.85 3.90 7.88
C GLY A 639 -21.89 2.84 7.35
N ASN A 640 -22.38 1.69 6.91
CA ASN A 640 -21.52 0.64 6.33
C ASN A 640 -21.22 0.95 4.86
N SER A 641 -20.05 0.54 4.38
CA SER A 641 -19.60 0.84 3.03
C SER A 641 -19.03 -0.36 2.29
N THR A 642 -19.30 -0.39 0.98
CA THR A 642 -18.70 -1.33 0.02
C THR A 642 -18.12 -0.55 -1.14
N THR A 643 -16.82 -0.65 -1.39
CA THR A 643 -16.14 0.11 -2.43
C THR A 643 -15.31 -0.79 -3.32
N ALA A 644 -15.54 -0.73 -4.62
CA ALA A 644 -14.68 -1.29 -5.65
C ALA A 644 -14.01 -0.16 -6.45
N LEU A 645 -12.69 -0.18 -6.54
CA LEU A 645 -11.90 0.87 -7.17
C LEU A 645 -10.85 0.28 -8.10
N ALA A 646 -11.02 0.48 -9.39
CA ALA A 646 -10.12 0.00 -10.44
C ALA A 646 -9.46 1.16 -11.20
N ARG A 647 -8.13 1.07 -11.39
CA ARG A 647 -7.36 2.07 -12.15
C ARG A 647 -6.38 1.39 -13.11
N GLY A 648 -6.28 1.91 -14.33
CA GLY A 648 -5.18 1.61 -15.24
C GLY A 648 -3.92 2.35 -14.78
N ASN A 649 -3.92 3.66 -14.88
CA ASN A 649 -2.81 4.52 -14.50
C ASN A 649 -3.23 5.57 -13.47
N SER A 650 -2.39 5.78 -12.47
CA SER A 650 -2.58 6.78 -11.42
C SER A 650 -1.28 7.54 -11.14
N ALA A 651 -1.28 8.85 -11.35
CA ALA A 651 -0.12 9.70 -11.10
C ALA A 651 -0.46 10.85 -10.16
N SER A 652 0.44 11.10 -9.23
CA SER A 652 0.47 12.31 -8.42
C SER A 652 1.84 12.97 -8.57
N ASN A 653 1.89 14.10 -9.23
CA ASN A 653 3.13 14.82 -9.53
C ASN A 653 3.13 16.18 -8.84
N ALA A 654 4.13 16.46 -8.04
CA ALA A 654 4.31 17.72 -7.35
C ALA A 654 5.70 18.31 -7.64
N LEU A 655 5.74 19.56 -8.04
CA LEU A 655 6.96 20.33 -8.20
C LEU A 655 6.87 21.63 -7.41
N ASN A 656 7.77 21.81 -6.45
CA ASN A 656 7.86 23.00 -5.63
C ASN A 656 9.19 23.71 -5.89
N TYR A 657 9.11 24.95 -6.35
CA TYR A 657 10.26 25.80 -6.59
C TYR A 657 10.10 27.08 -5.80
N ASN A 658 11.08 27.40 -4.96
CA ASN A 658 11.03 28.61 -4.15
C ASN A 658 12.37 29.35 -4.20
N ALA A 659 12.29 30.64 -4.45
CA ALA A 659 13.43 31.54 -4.45
C ALA A 659 13.02 32.90 -3.88
N THR A 660 13.92 33.55 -3.15
CA THR A 660 13.80 34.99 -2.86
C THR A 660 14.21 35.81 -4.08
N SER A 661 15.28 35.39 -4.78
CA SER A 661 15.69 35.93 -6.06
C SER A 661 15.87 34.80 -7.09
N TYR A 662 15.59 35.08 -8.34
CA TYR A 662 15.78 34.17 -9.45
C TYR A 662 16.88 34.68 -10.39
N SER A 663 17.93 33.88 -10.54
CA SER A 663 19.11 34.20 -11.38
C SER A 663 19.24 33.33 -12.64
N GLY A 664 18.30 32.40 -12.84
CA GLY A 664 18.37 31.39 -13.89
C GLY A 664 17.91 31.87 -15.30
N PRO A 665 17.70 30.92 -16.23
CA PRO A 665 17.30 31.21 -17.60
C PRO A 665 15.92 31.87 -17.71
N THR A 666 15.81 32.90 -18.52
CA THR A 666 14.55 33.63 -18.78
C THR A 666 13.87 33.20 -20.08
N THR A 667 14.00 31.94 -20.47
CA THR A 667 13.34 31.38 -21.66
C THR A 667 11.83 31.39 -21.52
N LEU A 668 11.11 31.63 -22.63
CA LEU A 668 9.65 31.52 -22.62
C LEU A 668 9.20 30.06 -22.44
N ALA A 669 8.11 29.87 -21.72
CA ALA A 669 7.46 28.57 -21.60
C ALA A 669 6.94 28.10 -22.96
N ALA A 670 7.35 26.90 -23.41
CA ALA A 670 6.94 26.34 -24.69
C ALA A 670 6.48 24.89 -24.56
N ILE A 671 5.41 24.55 -25.26
CA ILE A 671 4.91 23.20 -25.42
C ILE A 671 4.91 22.86 -26.89
N GLY A 672 5.73 21.91 -27.31
CA GLY A 672 5.84 21.49 -28.71
C GLY A 672 4.71 20.54 -29.11
N THR A 673 4.44 20.41 -30.38
CA THR A 673 3.41 19.55 -30.97
C THR A 673 3.69 18.05 -30.78
N THR A 674 4.94 17.66 -30.49
CA THR A 674 5.38 16.28 -30.25
C THR A 674 5.57 15.98 -28.79
N ALA A 675 4.84 16.68 -27.91
CA ALA A 675 4.92 16.52 -26.47
C ALA A 675 6.31 16.81 -25.86
N THR A 676 7.06 17.72 -26.49
CA THR A 676 8.25 18.33 -25.88
C THR A 676 7.86 19.49 -24.98
N VAL A 677 8.57 19.63 -23.88
CA VAL A 677 8.37 20.71 -22.91
C VAL A 677 9.69 21.42 -22.70
N ASP A 678 9.71 22.72 -22.89
CA ASP A 678 10.88 23.57 -22.69
C ASP A 678 10.51 24.76 -21.80
N ALA A 679 11.06 24.78 -20.60
CA ALA A 679 10.95 25.89 -19.65
C ALA A 679 12.05 25.77 -18.59
N ALA A 680 12.26 26.81 -17.80
CA ALA A 680 13.14 26.67 -16.62
C ALA A 680 12.63 25.60 -15.67
N ILE A 681 11.30 25.53 -15.50
CA ILE A 681 10.64 24.56 -14.62
C ILE A 681 9.61 23.81 -15.44
N SER A 682 9.82 22.50 -15.61
CA SER A 682 9.03 21.66 -16.52
C SER A 682 8.42 20.47 -15.81
N MET A 683 7.15 20.20 -16.08
CA MET A 683 6.48 18.98 -15.66
C MET A 683 5.72 18.36 -16.82
N ARG A 684 5.91 17.06 -17.02
CA ARG A 684 5.11 16.28 -17.96
C ARG A 684 4.51 15.07 -17.25
N ASN A 685 3.23 14.83 -17.49
CA ASN A 685 2.56 13.57 -17.20
C ASN A 685 2.07 12.95 -18.51
N GLY A 686 2.50 11.74 -18.81
CA GLY A 686 2.05 10.94 -19.94
C GLY A 686 1.40 9.64 -19.45
N GLN A 687 0.16 9.38 -19.83
CA GLN A 687 -0.52 8.15 -19.45
C GLN A 687 -1.22 7.54 -20.66
N THR A 688 -1.01 6.26 -20.88
CA THR A 688 -1.71 5.49 -21.91
C THR A 688 -2.34 4.24 -21.27
N ASN A 689 -3.62 4.05 -21.49
CA ASN A 689 -4.31 2.83 -21.09
C ASN A 689 -4.89 2.13 -22.33
N SER A 690 -4.50 0.88 -22.52
CA SER A 690 -5.09 -0.03 -23.51
C SER A 690 -5.67 -1.30 -22.85
N GLY A 691 -5.56 -1.43 -21.53
CA GLY A 691 -6.11 -2.54 -20.78
C GLY A 691 -7.55 -2.32 -20.32
N ALA A 692 -8.34 -3.36 -20.24
CA ALA A 692 -9.71 -3.29 -19.75
C ALA A 692 -9.74 -3.07 -18.23
N ILE A 693 -10.48 -2.06 -17.77
CA ILE A 693 -10.63 -1.69 -16.37
C ILE A 693 -12.05 -2.00 -15.91
N GLY A 694 -12.19 -2.89 -14.93
CA GLY A 694 -13.48 -3.29 -14.37
C GLY A 694 -13.57 -3.10 -12.86
N ALA A 695 -14.54 -2.31 -12.39
CA ALA A 695 -14.88 -2.23 -10.97
C ALA A 695 -16.31 -2.69 -10.76
N THR A 696 -16.49 -3.74 -9.97
CA THR A 696 -17.79 -4.37 -9.77
C THR A 696 -18.16 -4.49 -8.30
N SER A 697 -19.44 -4.36 -7.99
CA SER A 697 -20.04 -4.80 -6.74
C SER A 697 -21.28 -5.62 -7.07
N THR A 698 -21.25 -6.91 -6.74
CA THR A 698 -22.34 -7.81 -7.08
C THR A 698 -22.99 -8.37 -5.82
N GLY A 699 -24.30 -8.15 -5.68
CA GLY A 699 -25.11 -8.72 -4.59
C GLY A 699 -24.77 -8.14 -3.20
N ALA A 700 -24.33 -6.88 -3.12
CA ALA A 700 -24.18 -6.22 -1.83
C ALA A 700 -25.54 -6.10 -1.14
N ALA A 701 -25.62 -6.52 0.13
CA ALA A 701 -26.86 -6.58 0.87
C ALA A 701 -26.74 -5.94 2.25
N TYR A 702 -27.62 -5.03 2.55
CA TYR A 702 -27.79 -4.42 3.87
C TYR A 702 -29.21 -4.71 4.34
N THR A 703 -29.32 -5.57 5.36
CA THR A 703 -30.60 -6.16 5.70
C THR A 703 -30.93 -6.03 7.18
N LEU A 704 -32.12 -5.56 7.45
CA LEU A 704 -32.79 -5.69 8.72
C LEU A 704 -34.10 -6.45 8.51
N ALA A 705 -34.09 -7.72 8.81
CA ALA A 705 -35.27 -8.57 8.69
C ALA A 705 -35.70 -9.08 10.06
N LEU A 706 -36.80 -8.58 10.53
CA LEU A 706 -37.50 -9.06 11.71
C LEU A 706 -38.70 -9.86 11.26
N ASN A 707 -38.49 -11.14 11.00
CA ASN A 707 -39.54 -12.02 10.57
C ASN A 707 -40.11 -12.74 11.79
N SER A 708 -41.28 -12.36 12.23
CA SER A 708 -42.00 -13.17 13.18
C SER A 708 -42.95 -14.07 12.44
N GLY A 709 -42.85 -15.36 12.60
CA GLY A 709 -44.04 -16.21 12.38
C GLY A 709 -45.22 -15.69 13.19
N ALA A 710 -46.36 -16.28 13.11
CA ALA A 710 -47.64 -15.78 13.55
C ALA A 710 -47.80 -15.32 15.04
N VAL A 711 -46.75 -15.13 15.83
CA VAL A 711 -46.84 -15.02 17.30
C VAL A 711 -46.53 -13.64 17.87
N ALA A 712 -45.63 -12.83 17.33
CA ALA A 712 -45.35 -11.51 17.88
C ALA A 712 -44.69 -10.57 16.88
N GLY A 713 -45.17 -9.34 16.79
CA GLY A 713 -44.58 -8.27 15.96
C GLY A 713 -43.52 -7.45 16.67
N THR A 714 -42.99 -6.46 15.97
CA THR A 714 -42.08 -5.47 16.53
C THR A 714 -42.84 -4.49 17.41
N LEU A 715 -42.45 -4.38 18.68
CA LEU A 715 -43.16 -3.59 19.65
C LEU A 715 -42.24 -2.56 20.34
N ASN A 716 -42.64 -1.30 20.39
CA ASN A 716 -41.94 -0.21 21.06
C ASN A 716 -40.45 -0.09 20.67
N SER A 717 -40.08 -0.45 19.45
CA SER A 717 -38.70 -0.61 19.07
C SER A 717 -38.28 0.44 18.04
N SER A 718 -36.98 0.75 17.99
CA SER A 718 -36.35 1.62 17.00
C SER A 718 -35.48 0.81 16.03
N ILE A 719 -35.88 0.76 14.77
CA ILE A 719 -35.23 -0.03 13.72
C ILE A 719 -34.69 0.91 12.63
N LYS A 720 -33.36 0.88 12.37
CA LYS A 720 -32.73 1.83 11.45
C LYS A 720 -31.83 1.13 10.44
N LEU A 721 -32.02 1.43 9.18
CA LEU A 721 -31.16 1.07 8.05
C LEU A 721 -30.75 2.35 7.32
N THR A 722 -29.62 2.94 7.71
CA THR A 722 -29.30 4.31 7.33
C THR A 722 -27.85 4.48 6.87
N ASN A 723 -27.61 5.45 5.97
CA ASN A 723 -26.28 5.90 5.55
C ASN A 723 -25.37 4.80 4.98
N ASN A 724 -25.89 3.68 4.54
CA ASN A 724 -25.09 2.62 3.94
C ASN A 724 -24.78 2.93 2.48
N ALA A 725 -23.60 2.60 2.02
CA ALA A 725 -23.10 3.01 0.71
C ALA A 725 -22.48 1.86 -0.08
N VAL A 726 -22.77 1.83 -1.38
CA VAL A 726 -22.07 0.99 -2.36
C VAL A 726 -21.49 1.88 -3.44
N ALA A 727 -20.20 1.79 -3.69
CA ALA A 727 -19.51 2.57 -4.70
C ALA A 727 -18.65 1.71 -5.62
N THR A 728 -18.82 1.90 -6.92
CA THR A 728 -17.93 1.32 -7.93
C THR A 728 -17.31 2.44 -8.76
N ASN A 729 -15.98 2.50 -8.77
CA ASN A 729 -15.22 3.56 -9.44
C ASN A 729 -14.16 2.95 -10.36
N GLY A 730 -14.18 3.33 -11.62
CA GLY A 730 -13.24 2.88 -12.64
C GLY A 730 -12.58 4.06 -13.36
N PHE A 731 -11.26 3.99 -13.54
CA PHE A 731 -10.48 5.02 -14.22
C PHE A 731 -9.50 4.37 -15.19
N GLY A 732 -9.52 4.76 -16.46
CA GLY A 732 -8.46 4.40 -17.40
C GLY A 732 -7.17 5.11 -17.00
N ASN A 733 -7.20 6.43 -16.93
CA ASN A 733 -6.08 7.27 -16.51
C ASN A 733 -6.54 8.33 -15.52
N VAL A 734 -5.79 8.49 -14.43
CA VAL A 734 -6.03 9.57 -13.47
C VAL A 734 -4.73 10.27 -13.11
N ALA A 735 -4.72 11.60 -13.14
CA ALA A 735 -3.55 12.41 -12.82
C ALA A 735 -3.89 13.61 -11.94
N SER A 736 -2.99 13.89 -11.01
CA SER A 736 -2.94 15.15 -10.28
C SER A 736 -1.55 15.77 -10.47
N ASN A 737 -1.49 16.89 -11.15
CA ASN A 737 -0.26 17.61 -11.44
C ASN A 737 -0.29 18.98 -10.75
N SER A 738 0.63 19.21 -9.84
CA SER A 738 0.72 20.46 -9.07
C SER A 738 2.11 21.04 -9.17
N MET A 739 2.19 22.25 -9.67
CA MET A 739 3.43 23.03 -9.72
C MET A 739 3.24 24.33 -8.94
N ASN A 740 4.13 24.55 -7.99
CA ASN A 740 4.15 25.75 -7.19
C ASN A 740 5.50 26.45 -7.35
N VAL A 741 5.46 27.66 -7.86
CA VAL A 741 6.65 28.49 -8.11
C VAL A 741 6.47 29.80 -7.36
N THR A 742 7.38 30.09 -6.42
CA THR A 742 7.36 31.33 -5.65
C THR A 742 8.68 32.06 -5.82
N THR A 743 8.62 33.32 -6.23
CA THR A 743 9.79 34.21 -6.33
C THR A 743 9.48 35.58 -5.73
N ALA A 744 10.45 36.23 -5.12
CA ALA A 744 10.27 37.58 -4.56
C ALA A 744 11.08 38.66 -5.29
N GLY A 745 11.96 38.28 -6.20
CA GLY A 745 12.82 39.20 -6.97
C GLY A 745 12.17 39.67 -8.27
N ASP A 746 12.91 40.52 -9.02
CA ASP A 746 12.49 41.16 -10.26
C ASP A 746 12.46 40.20 -11.46
N ASN A 747 13.06 39.02 -11.37
CA ASN A 747 13.04 37.99 -12.39
C ASN A 747 12.22 36.79 -11.90
N ALA A 748 11.56 36.11 -12.81
CA ALA A 748 10.79 34.91 -12.53
C ALA A 748 11.08 33.80 -13.55
N PRO A 749 11.15 32.53 -13.14
CA PRO A 749 11.34 31.41 -14.04
C PRO A 749 10.12 31.18 -14.93
N SER A 750 10.34 30.59 -16.08
CA SER A 750 9.25 30.02 -16.87
C SER A 750 8.79 28.66 -16.31
N ALA A 751 7.50 28.37 -16.41
CA ALA A 751 6.90 27.17 -15.87
C ALA A 751 5.94 26.50 -16.86
N VAL A 752 6.08 25.20 -17.07
CA VAL A 752 5.20 24.42 -17.96
C VAL A 752 4.70 23.15 -17.31
N VAL A 753 3.39 22.92 -17.42
CA VAL A 753 2.77 21.63 -17.12
C VAL A 753 2.10 21.09 -18.38
N LEU A 754 2.53 19.91 -18.81
CA LEU A 754 1.91 19.15 -19.88
C LEU A 754 1.31 17.86 -19.34
N ASN A 755 0.00 17.72 -19.47
CA ASN A 755 -0.69 16.46 -19.22
C ASN A 755 -1.15 15.86 -20.55
N ALA A 756 -0.75 14.63 -20.84
CA ALA A 756 -1.16 13.88 -22.03
C ALA A 756 -1.73 12.53 -21.61
N GLN A 757 -3.00 12.31 -21.84
CA GLN A 757 -3.66 11.05 -21.48
C GLN A 757 -4.35 10.45 -22.71
N SER A 758 -4.11 9.17 -22.96
CA SER A 758 -4.79 8.38 -23.97
C SER A 758 -5.45 7.16 -23.37
N ASN A 759 -6.70 6.94 -23.69
CA ASN A 759 -7.38 5.68 -23.42
C ASN A 759 -7.78 5.08 -24.74
N ASP A 760 -7.07 4.03 -25.15
CA ASP A 760 -7.14 3.45 -26.50
C ASP A 760 -8.38 2.56 -26.66
N ALA A 761 -8.72 2.17 -27.88
CA ALA A 761 -9.98 1.46 -28.17
C ALA A 761 -10.19 0.15 -27.37
N THR A 762 -9.11 -0.53 -26.97
CA THR A 762 -9.15 -1.72 -26.10
C THR A 762 -9.22 -1.39 -24.61
N GLY A 763 -8.88 -0.16 -24.23
CA GLY A 763 -8.85 0.32 -22.84
C GLY A 763 -10.22 0.63 -22.27
N THR A 764 -11.16 -0.33 -22.36
CA THR A 764 -12.54 -0.16 -21.87
C THR A 764 -12.57 0.10 -20.37
N VAL A 765 -13.45 1.00 -19.91
CA VAL A 765 -13.68 1.22 -18.49
C VAL A 765 -15.13 0.89 -18.16
N THR A 766 -15.33 -0.13 -17.34
CA THR A 766 -16.65 -0.60 -16.96
C THR A 766 -16.82 -0.59 -15.45
N THR A 767 -17.86 0.05 -14.97
CA THR A 767 -18.26 -0.03 -13.57
C THR A 767 -19.65 -0.58 -13.45
N LEU A 768 -19.85 -1.50 -12.49
CA LEU A 768 -21.12 -2.21 -12.33
C LEU A 768 -21.46 -2.40 -10.85
N ALA A 769 -22.52 -1.76 -10.40
CA ALA A 769 -23.17 -2.07 -9.14
C ALA A 769 -24.48 -2.83 -9.45
N THR A 770 -24.52 -4.13 -9.15
CA THR A 770 -25.69 -4.94 -9.52
C THR A 770 -26.17 -5.82 -8.38
N GLY A 771 -27.51 -5.98 -8.31
CA GLY A 771 -28.14 -6.81 -7.26
C GLY A 771 -27.97 -6.23 -5.86
N THR A 772 -27.71 -4.94 -5.73
CA THR A 772 -27.57 -4.27 -4.43
C THR A 772 -28.93 -4.10 -3.77
N THR A 773 -29.04 -4.56 -2.54
CA THR A 773 -30.29 -4.49 -1.78
C THR A 773 -30.12 -3.80 -0.43
N PHE A 774 -31.03 -2.89 -0.16
CA PHE A 774 -31.26 -2.32 1.16
C PHE A 774 -32.64 -2.75 1.61
N THR A 775 -32.72 -3.68 2.56
CA THR A 775 -33.98 -4.31 2.93
C THR A 775 -34.28 -4.08 4.41
N LEU A 776 -35.41 -3.43 4.68
CA LEU A 776 -35.96 -3.35 6.02
C LEU A 776 -37.32 -4.06 6.00
N ALA A 777 -37.41 -5.23 6.60
CA ALA A 777 -38.61 -6.05 6.65
C ALA A 777 -39.05 -6.24 8.10
N LEU A 778 -40.26 -5.79 8.40
CA LEU A 778 -40.91 -5.99 9.70
C LEU A 778 -42.16 -6.82 9.46
N ASN A 779 -42.08 -8.12 9.65
CA ASN A 779 -43.18 -9.07 9.50
C ASN A 779 -43.97 -8.95 8.16
N SER A 780 -43.62 -9.75 7.18
CA SER A 780 -44.40 -9.86 5.96
C SER A 780 -45.78 -10.56 6.17
N ASP A 781 -45.99 -11.27 7.28
CA ASP A 781 -47.09 -12.27 7.43
C ASP A 781 -48.23 -11.86 8.39
N GLY A 782 -48.40 -10.57 8.67
CA GLY A 782 -49.66 -10.13 9.30
C GLY A 782 -49.53 -9.37 10.62
N ILE A 783 -48.61 -9.63 11.51
CA ILE A 783 -48.36 -8.83 12.70
C ILE A 783 -47.17 -7.91 12.47
N GLY A 784 -47.42 -6.66 12.19
CA GLY A 784 -46.38 -5.70 11.83
C GLY A 784 -45.70 -5.00 13.03
N ALA A 785 -45.65 -3.69 12.98
CA ALA A 785 -45.02 -2.84 13.97
C ALA A 785 -46.08 -2.14 14.83
N THR A 786 -45.92 -2.17 16.15
CA THR A 786 -46.74 -1.45 17.11
C THR A 786 -45.89 -0.48 17.89
N ASN A 787 -46.28 0.80 17.95
CA ASN A 787 -45.57 1.87 18.64
C ASN A 787 -44.06 1.92 18.34
N SER A 788 -43.66 1.54 17.13
CA SER A 788 -42.26 1.36 16.75
C SER A 788 -41.85 2.43 15.73
N SER A 789 -40.55 2.63 15.56
CA SER A 789 -39.99 3.46 14.52
C SER A 789 -39.18 2.62 13.53
N ALA A 790 -39.51 2.68 12.24
CA ALA A 790 -38.75 2.05 11.19
C ALA A 790 -38.24 3.11 10.20
N VAL A 791 -36.92 3.22 10.08
CA VAL A 791 -36.29 4.27 9.29
C VAL A 791 -35.30 3.65 8.29
N MET A 792 -35.51 3.95 7.01
CA MET A 792 -34.57 3.59 5.93
C MET A 792 -34.21 4.87 5.17
N THR A 793 -33.06 5.46 5.46
CA THR A 793 -32.70 6.78 4.92
C THR A 793 -31.24 6.88 4.50
N ASN A 794 -30.98 7.72 3.48
CA ASN A 794 -29.66 8.11 3.01
C ASN A 794 -28.78 6.92 2.56
N ASN A 795 -29.37 5.81 2.17
CA ASN A 795 -28.61 4.71 1.59
C ASN A 795 -28.28 5.05 0.13
N THR A 796 -27.07 4.75 -0.31
CA THR A 796 -26.58 5.21 -1.61
C THR A 796 -25.96 4.11 -2.43
N VAL A 797 -26.15 4.16 -3.75
CA VAL A 797 -25.41 3.37 -4.72
C VAL A 797 -24.82 4.31 -5.75
N SER A 798 -23.52 4.22 -5.98
CA SER A 798 -22.85 5.00 -7.01
C SER A 798 -22.04 4.11 -7.94
N SER A 799 -22.07 4.43 -9.23
CA SER A 799 -21.26 3.75 -10.24
C SER A 799 -20.65 4.81 -11.15
N ASN A 800 -19.32 4.97 -11.13
CA ASN A 800 -18.62 6.04 -11.82
C ASN A 800 -17.50 5.47 -12.70
N ALA A 801 -17.52 5.76 -13.98
CA ALA A 801 -16.51 5.35 -14.96
C ALA A 801 -15.90 6.55 -15.66
N TYR A 802 -14.58 6.64 -15.69
CA TYR A 802 -13.83 7.71 -16.34
C TYR A 802 -12.77 7.11 -17.28
N GLY A 803 -12.75 7.56 -18.53
CA GLY A 803 -11.67 7.23 -19.46
C GLY A 803 -10.39 7.94 -19.03
N ASN A 804 -10.41 9.26 -19.02
CA ASN A 804 -9.29 10.10 -18.59
C ASN A 804 -9.78 11.16 -17.59
N MET A 805 -9.01 11.34 -16.52
CA MET A 805 -9.27 12.39 -15.53
C MET A 805 -7.97 13.08 -15.14
N ALA A 806 -7.93 14.40 -15.20
CA ALA A 806 -6.76 15.18 -14.81
C ALA A 806 -7.12 16.42 -14.02
N THR A 807 -6.27 16.74 -13.05
CA THR A 807 -6.21 18.06 -12.42
C THR A 807 -4.82 18.61 -12.61
N ASN A 808 -4.70 19.79 -13.24
CA ASN A 808 -3.44 20.46 -13.50
C ASN A 808 -3.48 21.83 -12.82
N ASN A 809 -2.60 22.04 -11.89
CA ASN A 809 -2.53 23.29 -11.13
C ASN A 809 -1.13 23.88 -11.24
N VAL A 810 -1.03 25.11 -11.72
CA VAL A 810 0.19 25.92 -11.68
C VAL A 810 -0.09 27.15 -10.85
N THR A 811 0.61 27.30 -9.75
CA THR A 811 0.59 28.49 -8.92
C THR A 811 1.90 29.24 -9.09
N MET A 812 1.81 30.49 -9.57
CA MET A 812 2.95 31.38 -9.73
C MET A 812 2.77 32.56 -8.80
N ALA A 813 3.58 32.68 -7.77
CA ALA A 813 3.62 33.86 -6.91
C ALA A 813 4.92 34.63 -7.17
N SER A 814 4.81 35.82 -7.77
CA SER A 814 5.94 36.73 -7.95
C SER A 814 5.66 38.03 -7.21
N PHE A 815 6.52 38.38 -6.30
CA PHE A 815 6.40 39.61 -5.48
C PHE A 815 7.29 40.75 -6.02
N GLY A 816 7.95 40.58 -7.17
CA GLY A 816 8.79 41.56 -7.84
C GLY A 816 8.20 42.06 -9.19
N ALA A 817 8.95 42.86 -9.93
CA ALA A 817 8.53 43.45 -11.22
C ALA A 817 8.58 42.42 -12.40
N GLY A 818 9.14 41.22 -12.18
CA GLY A 818 9.25 40.18 -13.20
C GLY A 818 7.88 39.54 -13.51
N VAL A 819 7.57 39.42 -14.79
CA VAL A 819 6.36 38.73 -15.26
C VAL A 819 6.71 37.29 -15.60
N PRO A 820 6.27 36.28 -14.78
CA PRO A 820 6.55 34.89 -15.07
C PRO A 820 5.83 34.45 -16.35
N SER A 821 6.50 33.62 -17.14
CA SER A 821 5.90 32.94 -18.29
C SER A 821 5.40 31.57 -17.84
N SER A 822 4.13 31.26 -18.06
CA SER A 822 3.59 29.95 -17.73
C SER A 822 2.68 29.40 -18.81
N ALA A 823 2.70 28.08 -18.98
CA ALA A 823 1.82 27.37 -19.88
C ALA A 823 1.31 26.06 -19.24
N VAL A 824 0.02 25.82 -19.38
CA VAL A 824 -0.59 24.55 -19.01
C VAL A 824 -1.30 23.96 -20.22
N SER A 825 -1.01 22.71 -20.53
CA SER A 825 -1.71 21.99 -21.59
C SER A 825 -2.23 20.67 -21.04
N SER A 826 -3.48 20.36 -21.32
CA SER A 826 -4.08 19.06 -21.06
C SER A 826 -4.63 18.50 -22.37
N VAL A 827 -4.00 17.44 -22.84
CA VAL A 827 -4.43 16.72 -24.05
C VAL A 827 -4.99 15.39 -23.63
N GLN A 828 -6.26 15.15 -23.89
CA GLN A 828 -6.93 13.91 -23.52
C GLN A 828 -7.60 13.30 -24.76
N SER A 829 -7.33 12.03 -25.02
CA SER A 829 -7.94 11.24 -26.07
C SER A 829 -8.59 10.01 -25.48
N ASN A 830 -9.82 9.73 -25.84
CA ASN A 830 -10.49 8.49 -25.48
C ASN A 830 -11.17 7.89 -26.70
N SER A 831 -10.76 6.70 -27.09
CA SER A 831 -11.40 5.90 -28.15
C SER A 831 -12.06 4.63 -27.61
N ALA A 832 -11.93 4.36 -26.31
CA ALA A 832 -12.54 3.22 -25.66
C ALA A 832 -14.01 3.43 -25.26
N ALA A 833 -14.72 2.36 -25.06
CA ALA A 833 -16.04 2.39 -24.43
C ALA A 833 -15.92 2.65 -22.92
N ILE A 834 -16.67 3.65 -22.44
CA ILE A 834 -16.80 3.98 -21.03
C ILE A 834 -18.23 3.69 -20.58
N SER A 835 -18.40 2.79 -19.62
CA SER A 835 -19.72 2.35 -19.17
C SER A 835 -19.81 2.33 -17.65
N ALA A 836 -20.83 2.97 -17.12
CA ALA A 836 -21.21 2.88 -15.73
C ALA A 836 -22.64 2.35 -15.62
N THR A 837 -22.87 1.40 -14.73
CA THR A 837 -24.18 0.77 -14.58
C THR A 837 -24.51 0.53 -13.12
N ALA A 838 -25.73 0.88 -12.73
CA ALA A 838 -26.35 0.40 -11.51
C ALA A 838 -27.63 -0.34 -11.89
N ALA A 839 -27.68 -1.66 -11.69
CA ALA A 839 -28.76 -2.50 -12.10
C ALA A 839 -29.31 -3.34 -10.94
N ASN A 840 -30.63 -3.57 -10.96
CA ASN A 840 -31.29 -4.36 -9.91
C ASN A 840 -31.00 -3.83 -8.48
N VAL A 841 -30.96 -2.50 -8.33
CA VAL A 841 -30.82 -1.84 -7.03
C VAL A 841 -32.20 -1.74 -6.38
N THR A 842 -32.29 -2.20 -5.14
CA THR A 842 -33.56 -2.18 -4.42
C THR A 842 -33.42 -1.48 -3.07
N PHE A 843 -34.29 -0.51 -2.80
CA PHE A 843 -34.52 0.07 -1.49
C PHE A 843 -35.90 -0.36 -1.00
N GLY A 844 -35.98 -1.50 -0.33
CA GLY A 844 -37.23 -2.16 0.04
C GLY A 844 -37.54 -1.99 1.52
N MET A 845 -38.70 -1.40 1.84
CA MET A 845 -39.28 -1.39 3.16
C MET A 845 -40.60 -2.15 3.12
N THR A 846 -40.68 -3.24 3.85
CA THR A 846 -41.90 -4.04 3.98
C THR A 846 -42.32 -4.10 5.46
N VAL A 847 -43.54 -3.67 5.73
CA VAL A 847 -44.12 -3.73 7.05
C VAL A 847 -45.52 -4.34 6.92
N GLY A 848 -45.81 -5.34 7.72
CA GLY A 848 -47.14 -5.95 7.73
C GLY A 848 -48.22 -4.99 8.21
N SER A 849 -48.84 -5.25 9.32
CA SER A 849 -49.78 -4.28 9.93
C SER A 849 -48.98 -3.20 10.71
N ASN A 850 -49.55 -1.99 10.83
CA ASN A 850 -48.87 -0.87 11.50
C ASN A 850 -49.88 -0.19 12.47
N THR A 851 -49.53 -0.14 13.74
CA THR A 851 -50.34 0.52 14.76
C THR A 851 -49.49 1.48 15.61
N GLY A 852 -49.79 2.76 15.51
CA GLY A 852 -49.09 3.79 16.29
C GLY A 852 -47.58 3.96 15.97
N SER A 853 -47.08 3.37 14.84
CA SER A 853 -45.68 3.36 14.50
C SER A 853 -45.29 4.40 13.45
N ALA A 854 -44.07 4.90 13.48
CA ALA A 854 -43.51 5.83 12.54
C ALA A 854 -42.70 5.08 11.46
N LEU A 855 -43.10 5.15 10.21
CA LEU A 855 -42.42 4.54 9.08
C LEU A 855 -41.86 5.62 8.17
N ARG A 856 -40.56 5.55 7.86
CA ARG A 856 -39.90 6.55 7.03
C ARG A 856 -38.92 5.89 6.05
N SER A 857 -39.10 6.17 4.76
CA SER A 857 -38.11 5.83 3.71
C SER A 857 -37.87 7.07 2.87
N ASN A 858 -36.69 7.70 3.00
CA ASN A 858 -36.36 8.92 2.25
C ASN A 858 -34.84 9.11 2.09
N GLY A 859 -34.44 9.99 1.16
CA GLY A 859 -33.03 10.31 0.91
C GLY A 859 -32.19 9.17 0.35
N ASN A 860 -32.79 8.03 -0.03
CA ASN A 860 -32.07 6.94 -0.68
C ASN A 860 -31.78 7.32 -2.14
N ASN A 861 -30.59 7.02 -2.64
CA ASN A 861 -30.15 7.54 -3.93
C ASN A 861 -29.35 6.51 -4.74
N THR A 862 -29.51 6.57 -6.06
CA THR A 862 -28.66 5.85 -7.02
C THR A 862 -28.09 6.84 -8.02
N THR A 863 -26.77 6.87 -8.16
CA THR A 863 -26.06 7.76 -9.09
C THR A 863 -25.20 6.95 -10.04
N VAL A 864 -25.28 7.26 -11.33
CA VAL A 864 -24.47 6.63 -12.37
C VAL A 864 -23.83 7.71 -13.22
N GLN A 865 -22.52 7.61 -13.41
CA GLN A 865 -21.78 8.59 -14.20
C GLN A 865 -20.74 7.92 -15.09
N ALA A 866 -20.76 8.21 -16.38
CA ALA A 866 -19.73 7.80 -17.34
C ALA A 866 -19.18 9.05 -18.05
N VAL A 867 -17.86 9.20 -18.01
CA VAL A 867 -17.17 10.37 -18.56
C VAL A 867 -15.96 9.91 -19.37
N ALA A 868 -15.91 10.28 -20.63
CA ALA A 868 -14.78 9.93 -21.49
C ALA A 868 -13.52 10.70 -21.10
N ASN A 869 -13.62 12.01 -20.97
CA ASN A 869 -12.51 12.90 -20.63
C ASN A 869 -12.96 13.97 -19.64
N SER A 870 -12.19 14.20 -18.61
CA SER A 870 -12.39 15.27 -17.63
C SER A 870 -11.06 15.94 -17.30
N SER A 871 -10.95 17.23 -17.49
CA SER A 871 -9.75 17.98 -17.14
C SER A 871 -10.10 19.30 -16.46
N VAL A 872 -9.44 19.56 -15.37
CA VAL A 872 -9.43 20.88 -14.73
C VAL A 872 -8.01 21.41 -14.79
N SER A 873 -7.82 22.57 -15.42
CA SER A 873 -6.52 23.22 -15.49
C SER A 873 -6.63 24.64 -14.93
N THR A 874 -5.75 24.95 -14.01
CA THR A 874 -5.74 26.26 -13.33
C THR A 874 -4.35 26.87 -13.41
N ILE A 875 -4.27 28.14 -13.78
CA ILE A 875 -3.08 28.96 -13.58
C ILE A 875 -3.48 30.04 -12.59
N GLY A 876 -2.94 29.97 -11.40
CA GLY A 876 -3.10 30.98 -10.35
C GLY A 876 -1.89 31.89 -10.29
N GLY A 877 -2.09 33.19 -10.26
CA GLY A 877 -1.08 34.19 -10.00
C GLY A 877 -1.46 34.97 -8.74
N GLY A 878 -0.52 35.09 -7.80
CA GLY A 878 -0.64 36.00 -6.67
C GLY A 878 0.31 37.18 -6.88
N ASN A 879 -0.19 38.39 -6.76
CA ASN A 879 0.62 39.61 -6.67
C ASN A 879 1.11 39.77 -5.23
#